data_38b4fe4f0996b8ba2ff937f4ebefa23d
#
_entry.id   38b4fe4f0996b8ba2ff937f4ebefa23d
#
_cell.length_a   1.000
_cell.length_b   1.000
_cell.length_c   1.000
_cell.angle_alpha   90.00
_cell.angle_beta   90.00
_cell.angle_gamma   90.00
#
_symmetry.space_group_name_H-M   'P 1'
#
loop_
_entity.id
_entity.type
_entity.pdbx_description
1 polymer ?
#
loop_
_entity_poly.entity_id
_entity_poly.type
_entity_poly.pdbx_seq_one_letter_code
_entity_poly.pdbx_strand_id
1 'polypeptide(L)'
;MSNPLLDFSALPAFDRITPSDVAPALDVLLARANQALETVTAPDFAARWSDIAAVLDVATEQLGRSWGVVSHLNSVADTPELRAAYNAALPRVTEFWTRLGADERLYAKYKAIEPASLNGEQRQALKNAVRNFVLSGAELSGAAKERFAQIQERQAELAQKFSENTLDATDAYSYYAQPHQMHGIPADVQQTALAAAQAEGKDGYKLTLKMPCYLPVMQFAQSGALRETLYHAHVTRASDQSSGDAAQYDNTALIQEILALRQEEAQLLGYPNFGEVSVAPKMASSADEVITFLRDLAVRARPYAEKDVADLRAFAAESLALPEPQAWDWPYVAEKLKEARYAFSEQEVKPYFTAPKVLAGLFKIIETLFDVAIRPDTAPVWHPAVQFYRIERAGQLVGQFYLDQPARTGKRGGAWMDDMQTRWLRPDTGVLQTPIAHLVCNFASGVDGKPALLTHDDVITLFHEFGHGLHHLLTQVNERDVSGIGGVEWDAVELPSQFMENFCWEWDVLQHMTAHVDTGEPLPRALFEKMLAAKNFQSGMQTLRQIEFSLFDMLLHTQHNPTEDFMPLLAEVRDEVAVLQPPAFSRTMHTFSHIFAGGYAAGYYSYKWAEVLSADAYAAFEETVAADGSPSLETGQRYRQTILEAGGSRPAMESFKAFRGREPSLDALLRHQGMAG
;
A
#
# COMPACT_ATOMS: atom_id res chain seq x y z
N MET A 1 -17.44 23.53 -23.33
CA MET A 1 -16.39 22.49 -23.44
C MET A 1 -16.98 21.20 -22.93
N SER A 2 -16.65 20.05 -23.51
CA SER A 2 -17.11 18.76 -23.01
C SER A 2 -16.45 18.44 -21.66
N ASN A 3 -17.16 17.71 -20.79
CA ASN A 3 -16.66 17.33 -19.47
C ASN A 3 -15.46 16.37 -19.62
N PRO A 4 -14.26 16.70 -19.10
CA PRO A 4 -13.07 15.88 -19.28
C PRO A 4 -13.16 14.50 -18.62
N LEU A 5 -14.02 14.31 -17.62
CA LEU A 5 -14.28 13.03 -16.98
C LEU A 5 -15.10 12.05 -17.85
N LEU A 6 -15.65 12.53 -18.97
CA LEU A 6 -16.42 11.71 -19.92
C LEU A 6 -15.63 11.36 -21.19
N ASP A 7 -14.39 11.79 -21.29
CA ASP A 7 -13.52 11.48 -22.44
C ASP A 7 -12.66 10.24 -22.11
N PHE A 8 -13.00 9.12 -22.72
CA PHE A 8 -12.27 7.85 -22.60
C PHE A 8 -11.39 7.54 -23.81
N SER A 9 -11.28 8.48 -24.75
CA SER A 9 -10.49 8.30 -25.98
C SER A 9 -8.99 8.53 -25.80
N ALA A 10 -8.61 9.20 -24.70
CA ALA A 10 -7.24 9.56 -24.38
C ALA A 10 -6.96 9.34 -22.88
N LEU A 11 -5.72 9.58 -22.46
CA LEU A 11 -5.35 9.62 -21.05
C LEU A 11 -6.16 10.69 -20.30
N PRO A 12 -6.46 10.50 -19.02
CA PRO A 12 -7.22 11.47 -18.24
C PRO A 12 -6.61 12.88 -18.29
N ALA A 13 -7.44 13.88 -18.51
CA ALA A 13 -7.03 15.27 -18.59
C ALA A 13 -6.87 15.89 -17.19
N PHE A 14 -5.96 15.35 -16.38
CA PHE A 14 -5.75 15.78 -14.98
C PHE A 14 -5.51 17.28 -14.83
N ASP A 15 -4.93 17.92 -15.83
CA ASP A 15 -4.67 19.37 -15.86
C ASP A 15 -5.92 20.23 -16.12
N ARG A 16 -7.04 19.63 -16.52
CA ARG A 16 -8.27 20.34 -16.88
C ARG A 16 -9.47 19.93 -16.02
N ILE A 17 -9.36 18.87 -15.24
CA ILE A 17 -10.44 18.41 -14.36
C ILE A 17 -10.60 19.40 -13.20
N THR A 18 -11.83 19.85 -12.99
CA THR A 18 -12.19 20.74 -11.87
C THR A 18 -13.24 20.09 -10.98
N PRO A 19 -13.39 20.53 -9.72
CA PRO A 19 -14.44 20.00 -8.83
C PRO A 19 -15.84 20.06 -9.42
N SER A 20 -16.14 21.08 -10.23
CA SER A 20 -17.45 21.23 -10.88
C SER A 20 -17.75 20.21 -11.97
N ASP A 21 -16.76 19.48 -12.45
CA ASP A 21 -16.92 18.42 -13.46
C ASP A 21 -17.48 17.12 -12.85
N VAL A 22 -17.30 16.92 -11.54
CA VAL A 22 -17.57 15.63 -10.86
C VAL A 22 -19.06 15.26 -10.92
N ALA A 23 -19.95 16.08 -10.39
CA ALA A 23 -21.38 15.77 -10.35
C ALA A 23 -21.99 15.57 -11.73
N PRO A 24 -21.77 16.45 -12.72
CA PRO A 24 -22.32 16.24 -14.07
C PRO A 24 -21.81 14.97 -14.76
N ALA A 25 -20.56 14.61 -14.59
CA ALA A 25 -20.02 13.36 -15.14
C ALA A 25 -20.68 12.14 -14.53
N LEU A 26 -20.85 12.14 -13.19
CA LEU A 26 -21.51 11.03 -12.50
C LEU A 26 -22.99 10.91 -12.86
N ASP A 27 -23.68 12.01 -13.10
CA ASP A 27 -25.08 11.97 -13.59
C ASP A 27 -25.17 11.11 -14.86
N VAL A 28 -24.27 11.35 -15.81
CA VAL A 28 -24.23 10.62 -17.08
C VAL A 28 -23.82 9.16 -16.89
N LEU A 29 -22.75 8.93 -16.14
CA LEU A 29 -22.15 7.58 -16.01
C LEU A 29 -23.02 6.66 -15.15
N LEU A 30 -23.62 7.17 -14.08
CA LEU A 30 -24.59 6.41 -13.27
C LEU A 30 -25.83 6.07 -14.05
N ALA A 31 -26.36 6.99 -14.86
CA ALA A 31 -27.51 6.73 -15.72
C ALA A 31 -27.21 5.61 -16.73
N ARG A 32 -26.05 5.66 -17.37
CA ARG A 32 -25.60 4.60 -18.31
C ARG A 32 -25.44 3.25 -17.61
N ALA A 33 -24.81 3.22 -16.43
CA ALA A 33 -24.60 2.00 -15.68
C ALA A 33 -25.91 1.39 -15.19
N ASN A 34 -26.85 2.21 -14.71
CA ASN A 34 -28.20 1.76 -14.34
C ASN A 34 -28.97 1.20 -15.53
N GLN A 35 -28.91 1.87 -16.67
CA GLN A 35 -29.56 1.36 -17.90
C GLN A 35 -28.96 0.02 -18.35
N ALA A 36 -27.64 -0.12 -18.26
CA ALA A 36 -26.95 -1.37 -18.59
C ALA A 36 -27.39 -2.51 -17.67
N LEU A 37 -27.51 -2.23 -16.35
CA LEU A 37 -27.98 -3.23 -15.39
C LEU A 37 -29.40 -3.70 -15.72
N GLU A 38 -30.33 -2.79 -15.99
CA GLU A 38 -31.69 -3.15 -16.36
C GLU A 38 -31.76 -3.94 -17.67
N THR A 39 -30.89 -3.62 -18.62
CA THR A 39 -30.81 -4.33 -19.90
C THR A 39 -30.38 -5.79 -19.71
N VAL A 40 -29.27 -6.04 -18.99
CA VAL A 40 -28.73 -7.41 -18.83
C VAL A 40 -29.54 -8.27 -17.89
N THR A 41 -30.33 -7.68 -17.01
CA THR A 41 -31.20 -8.40 -16.06
C THR A 41 -32.59 -8.66 -16.60
N ALA A 42 -32.92 -8.16 -17.78
CA ALA A 42 -34.19 -8.44 -18.42
C ALA A 42 -34.37 -9.96 -18.65
N PRO A 43 -35.57 -10.51 -18.46
CA PRO A 43 -35.79 -11.98 -18.58
C PRO A 43 -35.37 -12.60 -19.90
N ASP A 44 -35.48 -11.87 -21.00
CA ASP A 44 -35.15 -12.29 -22.36
C ASP A 44 -33.67 -12.07 -22.75
N PHE A 45 -32.88 -11.39 -21.87
CA PHE A 45 -31.44 -11.21 -22.12
C PHE A 45 -30.68 -12.51 -21.83
N ALA A 46 -29.88 -12.97 -22.80
CA ALA A 46 -29.16 -14.22 -22.68
C ALA A 46 -28.09 -14.21 -21.58
N ALA A 47 -28.03 -15.26 -20.78
CA ALA A 47 -27.01 -15.45 -19.76
C ALA A 47 -25.70 -15.94 -20.40
N ARG A 48 -25.04 -15.05 -21.15
CA ARG A 48 -23.74 -15.30 -21.77
C ARG A 48 -22.72 -14.26 -21.28
N TRP A 49 -21.52 -14.74 -21.00
CA TRP A 49 -20.43 -13.90 -20.50
C TRP A 49 -20.16 -12.69 -21.41
N SER A 50 -19.95 -12.93 -22.70
CA SER A 50 -19.66 -11.88 -23.68
C SER A 50 -20.77 -10.85 -23.85
N ASP A 51 -22.03 -11.29 -23.81
CA ASP A 51 -23.19 -10.40 -23.97
C ASP A 51 -23.36 -9.48 -22.75
N ILE A 52 -23.21 -10.04 -21.55
CA ILE A 52 -23.25 -9.25 -20.31
C ILE A 52 -22.06 -8.27 -20.26
N ALA A 53 -20.86 -8.72 -20.60
CA ALA A 53 -19.66 -7.89 -20.60
C ALA A 53 -19.78 -6.72 -21.56
N ALA A 54 -20.28 -6.93 -22.79
CA ALA A 54 -20.41 -5.88 -23.79
C ALA A 54 -21.36 -4.75 -23.37
N VAL A 55 -22.35 -5.04 -22.55
CA VAL A 55 -23.34 -4.05 -22.09
C VAL A 55 -22.98 -3.52 -20.69
N LEU A 56 -22.87 -4.41 -19.70
CA LEU A 56 -22.72 -4.02 -18.31
C LEU A 56 -21.27 -3.66 -17.96
N ASP A 57 -20.32 -4.52 -18.31
CA ASP A 57 -18.93 -4.31 -17.91
C ASP A 57 -18.32 -3.06 -18.56
N VAL A 58 -18.72 -2.74 -19.79
CA VAL A 58 -18.30 -1.50 -20.46
C VAL A 58 -18.82 -0.28 -19.70
N ALA A 59 -20.10 -0.26 -19.33
CA ALA A 59 -20.69 0.88 -18.63
C ALA A 59 -20.11 1.04 -17.20
N THR A 60 -19.94 -0.06 -16.49
CA THR A 60 -19.39 -0.05 -15.12
C THR A 60 -17.90 0.26 -15.12
N GLU A 61 -17.15 -0.17 -16.12
CA GLU A 61 -15.73 0.18 -16.26
C GLU A 61 -15.53 1.68 -16.51
N GLN A 62 -16.37 2.29 -17.32
CA GLN A 62 -16.32 3.73 -17.56
C GLN A 62 -16.63 4.53 -16.28
N LEU A 63 -17.65 4.12 -15.54
CA LEU A 63 -17.96 4.71 -14.23
C LEU A 63 -16.77 4.55 -13.26
N GLY A 64 -16.22 3.35 -13.15
CA GLY A 64 -15.10 3.05 -12.27
C GLY A 64 -13.84 3.81 -12.65
N ARG A 65 -13.55 3.96 -13.93
CA ARG A 65 -12.38 4.72 -14.42
C ARG A 65 -12.51 6.20 -14.07
N SER A 66 -13.67 6.79 -14.33
CA SER A 66 -13.90 8.22 -14.05
C SER A 66 -13.90 8.50 -12.55
N TRP A 67 -14.58 7.68 -11.77
CA TRP A 67 -14.56 7.79 -10.30
C TRP A 67 -13.16 7.55 -9.73
N GLY A 68 -12.40 6.61 -10.29
CA GLY A 68 -11.01 6.35 -9.92
C GLY A 68 -10.12 7.57 -10.13
N VAL A 69 -10.31 8.34 -11.20
CA VAL A 69 -9.60 9.60 -11.45
C VAL A 69 -9.91 10.63 -10.36
N VAL A 70 -11.18 10.80 -10.01
CA VAL A 70 -11.60 11.72 -8.94
C VAL A 70 -11.04 11.30 -7.58
N SER A 71 -11.11 10.01 -7.26
CA SER A 71 -10.58 9.44 -6.02
C SER A 71 -9.07 9.61 -5.93
N HIS A 72 -8.37 9.41 -7.03
CA HIS A 72 -6.93 9.62 -7.10
C HIS A 72 -6.58 11.09 -6.79
N LEU A 73 -7.24 12.03 -7.43
CA LEU A 73 -7.05 13.47 -7.17
C LEU A 73 -7.33 13.82 -5.71
N ASN A 74 -8.37 13.26 -5.11
CA ASN A 74 -8.66 13.45 -3.68
C ASN A 74 -7.52 12.93 -2.79
N SER A 75 -6.83 11.88 -3.20
CA SER A 75 -5.71 11.30 -2.44
C SER A 75 -4.39 12.06 -2.59
N VAL A 76 -4.14 12.70 -3.73
CA VAL A 76 -2.82 13.28 -4.07
C VAL A 76 -2.83 14.79 -4.24
N ALA A 77 -3.99 15.41 -4.40
CA ALA A 77 -4.16 16.84 -4.67
C ALA A 77 -5.44 17.39 -4.01
N ASP A 78 -5.64 17.04 -2.74
CA ASP A 78 -6.83 17.42 -1.97
C ASP A 78 -6.91 18.94 -1.81
N THR A 79 -8.10 19.47 -2.05
CA THR A 79 -8.48 20.86 -1.80
C THR A 79 -9.85 20.89 -1.16
N PRO A 80 -10.24 21.99 -0.46
CA PRO A 80 -11.58 22.08 0.12
C PRO A 80 -12.69 21.91 -0.92
N GLU A 81 -12.54 22.45 -2.12
CA GLU A 81 -13.52 22.37 -3.20
C GLU A 81 -13.62 20.96 -3.78
N LEU A 82 -12.49 20.30 -4.01
CA LEU A 82 -12.47 18.92 -4.50
C LEU A 82 -13.03 17.95 -3.45
N ARG A 83 -12.65 18.15 -2.19
CA ARG A 83 -13.16 17.34 -1.07
C ARG A 83 -14.68 17.45 -0.96
N ALA A 84 -15.23 18.64 -1.09
CA ALA A 84 -16.68 18.85 -1.09
C ALA A 84 -17.39 18.14 -2.23
N ALA A 85 -16.84 18.23 -3.46
CA ALA A 85 -17.37 17.54 -4.63
C ALA A 85 -17.27 16.01 -4.48
N TYR A 86 -16.15 15.51 -4.01
CA TYR A 86 -15.91 14.08 -3.75
C TYR A 86 -16.91 13.54 -2.70
N ASN A 87 -17.04 14.22 -1.57
CA ASN A 87 -17.90 13.79 -0.48
C ASN A 87 -19.39 13.83 -0.85
N ALA A 88 -19.80 14.76 -1.68
CA ALA A 88 -21.17 14.81 -2.21
C ALA A 88 -21.45 13.64 -3.18
N ALA A 89 -20.45 13.22 -3.93
CA ALA A 89 -20.57 12.16 -4.92
C ALA A 89 -20.44 10.75 -4.33
N LEU A 90 -19.65 10.59 -3.28
CA LEU A 90 -19.32 9.30 -2.68
C LEU A 90 -20.57 8.45 -2.32
N PRO A 91 -21.61 8.96 -1.67
CA PRO A 91 -22.81 8.18 -1.36
C PRO A 91 -23.51 7.64 -2.62
N ARG A 92 -23.53 8.43 -3.68
CA ARG A 92 -24.19 8.07 -4.95
C ARG A 92 -23.46 6.89 -5.64
N VAL A 93 -22.15 6.95 -5.65
CA VAL A 93 -21.31 5.89 -6.25
C VAL A 93 -21.36 4.63 -5.38
N THR A 94 -21.26 4.78 -4.07
CA THR A 94 -21.35 3.64 -3.13
C THR A 94 -22.71 2.96 -3.22
N GLU A 95 -23.80 3.71 -3.30
CA GLU A 95 -25.14 3.16 -3.48
C GLU A 95 -25.24 2.30 -4.75
N PHE A 96 -24.74 2.81 -5.86
CA PHE A 96 -24.76 2.05 -7.13
C PHE A 96 -23.98 0.73 -7.02
N TRP A 97 -22.74 0.76 -6.53
CA TRP A 97 -21.92 -0.46 -6.43
C TRP A 97 -22.48 -1.47 -5.45
N THR A 98 -23.04 -1.01 -4.34
CA THR A 98 -23.69 -1.87 -3.34
C THR A 98 -24.92 -2.57 -3.95
N ARG A 99 -25.75 -1.82 -4.65
CA ARG A 99 -26.95 -2.35 -5.29
C ARG A 99 -26.60 -3.30 -6.43
N LEU A 100 -25.58 -3.00 -7.23
CA LEU A 100 -25.08 -3.87 -8.29
C LEU A 100 -24.59 -5.22 -7.71
N GLY A 101 -23.77 -5.18 -6.67
CA GLY A 101 -23.22 -6.37 -6.02
C GLY A 101 -24.26 -7.23 -5.32
N ALA A 102 -25.40 -6.64 -4.93
CA ALA A 102 -26.50 -7.34 -4.26
C ALA A 102 -27.68 -7.65 -5.18
N ASP A 103 -27.57 -7.39 -6.47
CA ASP A 103 -28.68 -7.62 -7.41
C ASP A 103 -28.92 -9.11 -7.65
N GLU A 104 -30.04 -9.63 -7.17
CA GLU A 104 -30.43 -11.05 -7.29
C GLU A 104 -30.61 -11.48 -8.74
N ARG A 105 -31.11 -10.57 -9.60
CA ARG A 105 -31.35 -10.87 -11.02
C ARG A 105 -30.02 -11.03 -11.75
N LEU A 106 -29.06 -10.17 -11.46
CA LEU A 106 -27.71 -10.26 -12.03
C LEU A 106 -26.98 -11.50 -11.52
N TYR A 107 -27.07 -11.78 -10.23
CA TYR A 107 -26.54 -13.02 -9.63
C TYR A 107 -27.09 -14.26 -10.32
N ALA A 108 -28.41 -14.30 -10.56
CA ALA A 108 -29.05 -15.39 -11.29
C ALA A 108 -28.51 -15.55 -12.72
N LYS A 109 -28.26 -14.45 -13.43
CA LYS A 109 -27.65 -14.47 -14.77
C LYS A 109 -26.25 -15.08 -14.75
N TYR A 110 -25.39 -14.67 -13.81
CA TYR A 110 -24.04 -15.23 -13.70
C TYR A 110 -24.06 -16.72 -13.34
N LYS A 111 -24.95 -17.16 -12.44
CA LYS A 111 -25.10 -18.59 -12.12
C LYS A 111 -25.62 -19.43 -13.30
N ALA A 112 -26.34 -18.81 -14.20
CA ALA A 112 -26.87 -19.49 -15.38
C ALA A 112 -25.88 -19.59 -16.54
N ILE A 113 -24.73 -18.93 -16.47
CA ILE A 113 -23.68 -19.03 -17.49
C ILE A 113 -23.12 -20.45 -17.49
N GLU A 114 -23.05 -21.05 -18.68
CA GLU A 114 -22.51 -22.40 -18.89
C GLU A 114 -20.97 -22.35 -18.80
N PRO A 115 -20.33 -22.90 -17.75
CA PRO A 115 -18.89 -22.85 -17.59
C PRO A 115 -18.09 -23.48 -18.74
N ALA A 116 -18.64 -24.50 -19.38
CA ALA A 116 -18.01 -25.17 -20.52
C ALA A 116 -17.83 -24.26 -21.74
N SER A 117 -18.59 -23.16 -21.84
CA SER A 117 -18.48 -22.18 -22.92
C SER A 117 -17.33 -21.18 -22.71
N LEU A 118 -16.69 -21.18 -21.54
CA LEU A 118 -15.72 -20.18 -21.11
C LEU A 118 -14.27 -20.66 -21.26
N ASN A 119 -13.37 -19.75 -21.53
CA ASN A 119 -11.93 -20.01 -21.39
C ASN A 119 -11.51 -20.01 -19.91
N GLY A 120 -10.24 -20.31 -19.63
CA GLY A 120 -9.72 -20.39 -18.25
C GLY A 120 -9.82 -19.09 -17.47
N GLU A 121 -9.53 -17.96 -18.10
CA GLU A 121 -9.62 -16.62 -17.47
C GLU A 121 -11.08 -16.30 -17.11
N GLN A 122 -11.98 -16.53 -18.02
CA GLN A 122 -13.41 -16.29 -17.82
C GLN A 122 -14.00 -17.20 -16.74
N ARG A 123 -13.60 -18.47 -16.68
CA ARG A 123 -14.02 -19.39 -15.62
C ARG A 123 -13.58 -18.91 -14.24
N GLN A 124 -12.34 -18.43 -14.11
CA GLN A 124 -11.85 -17.87 -12.85
C GLN A 124 -12.61 -16.58 -12.48
N ALA A 125 -12.85 -15.70 -13.45
CA ALA A 125 -13.62 -14.48 -13.24
C ALA A 125 -15.06 -14.79 -12.81
N LEU A 126 -15.71 -15.79 -13.44
CA LEU A 126 -17.05 -16.23 -13.06
C LEU A 126 -17.09 -16.79 -11.64
N LYS A 127 -16.13 -17.64 -11.28
CA LYS A 127 -16.03 -18.20 -9.93
C LYS A 127 -15.90 -17.10 -8.88
N ASN A 128 -15.05 -16.12 -9.13
CA ASN A 128 -14.87 -14.97 -8.25
C ASN A 128 -16.14 -14.13 -8.17
N ALA A 129 -16.81 -13.87 -9.30
CA ALA A 129 -18.04 -13.09 -9.36
C ALA A 129 -19.16 -13.72 -8.52
N VAL A 130 -19.39 -15.02 -8.67
CA VAL A 130 -20.42 -15.76 -7.93
C VAL A 130 -20.15 -15.68 -6.41
N ARG A 131 -18.91 -15.89 -5.99
CA ARG A 131 -18.51 -15.73 -4.58
C ARG A 131 -18.76 -14.31 -4.10
N ASN A 132 -18.36 -13.31 -4.87
CA ASN A 132 -18.46 -11.91 -4.49
C ASN A 132 -19.91 -11.44 -4.42
N PHE A 133 -20.82 -11.96 -5.23
CA PHE A 133 -22.24 -11.70 -5.07
C PHE A 133 -22.77 -12.14 -3.70
N VAL A 134 -22.38 -13.32 -3.25
CA VAL A 134 -22.77 -13.81 -1.91
C VAL A 134 -22.24 -12.87 -0.82
N LEU A 135 -20.96 -12.50 -0.88
CA LEU A 135 -20.33 -11.60 0.09
C LEU A 135 -20.88 -10.15 0.01
N SER A 136 -21.47 -9.78 -1.10
CA SER A 136 -22.12 -8.46 -1.31
C SER A 136 -23.62 -8.47 -0.98
N GLY A 137 -24.13 -9.56 -0.41
CA GLY A 137 -25.51 -9.66 0.06
C GLY A 137 -26.55 -10.02 -0.99
N ALA A 138 -26.15 -10.59 -2.13
CA ALA A 138 -27.09 -10.97 -3.20
C ALA A 138 -28.13 -12.04 -2.77
N GLU A 139 -27.81 -12.84 -1.77
CA GLU A 139 -28.72 -13.85 -1.21
C GLU A 139 -29.60 -13.32 -0.07
N LEU A 140 -29.39 -12.07 0.35
CA LEU A 140 -30.23 -11.41 1.35
C LEU A 140 -31.52 -10.90 0.71
N SER A 141 -32.57 -10.75 1.54
CA SER A 141 -33.86 -10.23 1.12
C SER A 141 -34.51 -9.35 2.18
N GLY A 142 -35.47 -8.51 1.78
CA GLY A 142 -36.25 -7.68 2.68
C GLY A 142 -35.38 -6.73 3.51
N ALA A 143 -35.71 -6.62 4.81
CA ALA A 143 -35.06 -5.71 5.74
C ALA A 143 -33.55 -5.99 5.89
N ALA A 144 -33.12 -7.24 5.82
CA ALA A 144 -31.70 -7.61 5.88
C ALA A 144 -30.91 -7.01 4.71
N LYS A 145 -31.45 -7.06 3.50
CA LYS A 145 -30.84 -6.49 2.29
C LYS A 145 -30.74 -4.97 2.38
N GLU A 146 -31.82 -4.31 2.82
CA GLU A 146 -31.82 -2.86 3.02
C GLU A 146 -30.79 -2.43 4.07
N ARG A 147 -30.73 -3.17 5.17
CA ARG A 147 -29.73 -2.89 6.23
C ARG A 147 -28.31 -3.07 5.74
N PHE A 148 -28.04 -4.12 4.98
CA PHE A 148 -26.72 -4.37 4.38
C PHE A 148 -26.30 -3.17 3.49
N ALA A 149 -27.19 -2.68 2.66
CA ALA A 149 -26.92 -1.50 1.81
C ALA A 149 -26.61 -0.25 2.65
N GLN A 150 -27.37 0.01 3.71
CA GLN A 150 -27.12 1.13 4.63
C GLN A 150 -25.74 1.00 5.30
N ILE A 151 -25.37 -0.19 5.71
CA ILE A 151 -24.04 -0.47 6.30
C ILE A 151 -22.92 -0.14 5.31
N GLN A 152 -23.02 -0.57 4.06
CA GLN A 152 -22.00 -0.31 3.05
C GLN A 152 -21.83 1.20 2.78
N GLU A 153 -22.92 1.93 2.65
CA GLU A 153 -22.89 3.38 2.46
C GLU A 153 -22.26 4.09 3.66
N ARG A 154 -22.66 3.70 4.87
CA ARG A 154 -22.11 4.30 6.09
C ARG A 154 -20.63 4.00 6.28
N GLN A 155 -20.20 2.77 6.00
CA GLN A 155 -18.79 2.41 6.06
C GLN A 155 -17.92 3.23 5.10
N ALA A 156 -18.41 3.51 3.90
CA ALA A 156 -17.71 4.36 2.93
C ALA A 156 -17.53 5.79 3.46
N GLU A 157 -18.58 6.38 4.04
CA GLU A 157 -18.50 7.70 4.66
C GLU A 157 -17.52 7.74 5.82
N LEU A 158 -17.55 6.72 6.69
CA LEU A 158 -16.67 6.63 7.86
C LEU A 158 -15.20 6.45 7.45
N ALA A 159 -14.92 5.61 6.46
CA ALA A 159 -13.57 5.41 5.94
C ALA A 159 -13.01 6.71 5.35
N GLN A 160 -13.80 7.45 4.59
CA GLN A 160 -13.41 8.74 4.04
C GLN A 160 -13.13 9.76 5.16
N LYS A 161 -14.01 9.85 6.14
CA LYS A 161 -13.82 10.76 7.28
C LYS A 161 -12.58 10.39 8.11
N PHE A 162 -12.34 9.11 8.32
CA PHE A 162 -11.12 8.61 8.97
C PHE A 162 -9.87 9.10 8.24
N SER A 163 -9.83 8.94 6.92
CA SER A 163 -8.71 9.39 6.09
C SER A 163 -8.52 10.90 6.14
N GLU A 164 -9.60 11.67 6.06
CA GLU A 164 -9.56 13.14 6.15
C GLU A 164 -9.01 13.59 7.50
N ASN A 165 -9.49 13.01 8.60
CA ASN A 165 -9.01 13.35 9.94
C ASN A 165 -7.53 13.02 10.12
N THR A 166 -7.07 11.90 9.59
CA THR A 166 -5.65 11.51 9.63
C THR A 166 -4.79 12.50 8.84
N LEU A 167 -5.20 12.85 7.64
CA LEU A 167 -4.49 13.84 6.80
C LEU A 167 -4.46 15.20 7.48
N ASP A 168 -5.60 15.68 7.92
CA ASP A 168 -5.74 17.02 8.51
C ASP A 168 -4.97 17.13 9.84
N ALA A 169 -5.01 16.11 10.68
CA ALA A 169 -4.21 16.07 11.91
C ALA A 169 -2.71 16.12 11.64
N THR A 170 -2.26 15.51 10.55
CA THR A 170 -0.87 15.55 10.12
C THR A 170 -0.48 16.92 9.56
N ASP A 171 -1.29 17.45 8.64
CA ASP A 171 -1.01 18.70 7.93
C ASP A 171 -1.16 19.95 8.83
N ALA A 172 -2.01 19.88 9.84
CA ALA A 172 -2.22 20.99 10.77
C ALA A 172 -1.07 21.22 11.75
N TYR A 173 -0.20 20.25 11.95
CA TYR A 173 0.89 20.37 12.91
C TYR A 173 2.13 21.02 12.31
N SER A 174 2.67 22.00 13.03
CA SER A 174 3.97 22.61 12.74
C SER A 174 4.66 22.96 14.06
N TYR A 175 5.96 22.72 14.09
CA TYR A 175 6.82 23.17 15.18
C TYR A 175 8.00 23.95 14.60
N TYR A 176 8.23 25.16 15.08
CA TYR A 176 9.32 26.01 14.59
C TYR A 176 10.51 25.91 15.57
N ALA A 177 11.46 25.05 15.22
CA ALA A 177 12.62 24.75 16.04
C ALA A 177 13.65 25.89 15.98
N GLN A 178 14.34 26.12 17.11
CA GLN A 178 15.48 27.03 17.18
C GLN A 178 16.74 26.31 16.66
N PRO A 179 17.78 27.07 16.21
CA PRO A 179 19.00 26.46 15.68
C PRO A 179 19.66 25.43 16.60
N HIS A 180 19.68 25.68 17.91
CA HIS A 180 20.29 24.76 18.86
C HIS A 180 19.56 23.43 19.02
N GLN A 181 18.27 23.38 18.68
CA GLN A 181 17.47 22.15 18.71
C GLN A 181 17.76 21.24 17.50
N MET A 182 18.35 21.79 16.46
CA MET A 182 18.59 21.09 15.18
C MET A 182 19.89 20.27 15.17
N HIS A 183 20.68 20.31 16.26
CA HIS A 183 21.93 19.54 16.34
C HIS A 183 21.71 18.05 16.11
N GLY A 184 22.53 17.46 15.23
CA GLY A 184 22.51 16.06 14.88
C GLY A 184 21.58 15.72 13.70
N ILE A 185 20.59 16.56 13.41
CA ILE A 185 19.69 16.36 12.28
C ILE A 185 20.46 16.55 10.96
N PRO A 186 20.25 15.68 9.94
CA PRO A 186 20.97 15.78 8.67
C PRO A 186 20.82 17.14 7.99
N ALA A 187 21.87 17.59 7.31
CA ALA A 187 21.92 18.93 6.69
C ALA A 187 20.82 19.15 5.65
N ASP A 188 20.52 18.17 4.84
CA ASP A 188 19.46 18.25 3.84
C ASP A 188 18.07 18.41 4.48
N VAL A 189 17.81 17.73 5.59
CA VAL A 189 16.58 17.86 6.38
C VAL A 189 16.50 19.26 7.00
N GLN A 190 17.61 19.77 7.53
CA GLN A 190 17.68 21.13 8.07
C GLN A 190 17.40 22.18 6.98
N GLN A 191 17.97 22.02 5.79
CA GLN A 191 17.74 22.95 4.67
C GLN A 191 16.27 22.98 4.25
N THR A 192 15.64 21.81 4.17
CA THR A 192 14.20 21.69 3.85
C THR A 192 13.35 22.40 4.90
N ALA A 193 13.64 22.19 6.18
CA ALA A 193 12.92 22.80 7.28
C ALA A 193 13.11 24.33 7.33
N LEU A 194 14.32 24.81 7.04
CA LEU A 194 14.60 26.23 6.96
C LEU A 194 13.84 26.88 5.82
N ALA A 195 13.89 26.30 4.62
CA ALA A 195 13.18 26.80 3.44
C ALA A 195 11.66 26.83 3.68
N ALA A 196 11.10 25.83 4.35
CA ALA A 196 9.68 25.80 4.67
C ALA A 196 9.27 26.95 5.63
N ALA A 197 10.07 27.23 6.64
CA ALA A 197 9.80 28.34 7.55
C ALA A 197 9.92 29.69 6.84
N GLN A 198 10.95 29.88 6.02
CA GLN A 198 11.15 31.09 5.23
C GLN A 198 10.01 31.37 4.25
N ALA A 199 9.48 30.34 3.61
CA ALA A 199 8.33 30.46 2.70
C ALA A 199 7.07 30.99 3.42
N GLU A 200 6.97 30.81 4.71
CA GLU A 200 5.88 31.33 5.54
C GLU A 200 6.25 32.64 6.26
N GLY A 201 7.44 33.19 5.99
CA GLY A 201 7.93 34.39 6.66
C GLY A 201 8.20 34.20 8.15
N LYS A 202 8.53 32.97 8.57
CA LYS A 202 8.81 32.61 9.97
C LYS A 202 10.28 32.32 10.20
N ASP A 203 10.75 32.64 11.38
CA ASP A 203 12.10 32.34 11.83
C ASP A 203 12.23 30.88 12.28
N GLY A 204 13.45 30.36 12.22
CA GLY A 204 13.76 29.00 12.66
C GLY A 204 13.55 27.95 11.58
N TYR A 205 13.24 26.73 12.01
CA TYR A 205 13.13 25.53 11.17
C TYR A 205 11.75 24.94 11.35
N LYS A 206 10.98 24.88 10.28
CA LYS A 206 9.64 24.28 10.33
C LYS A 206 9.73 22.76 10.32
N LEU A 207 9.35 22.14 11.44
CA LEU A 207 9.24 20.69 11.57
C LEU A 207 7.78 20.27 11.48
N THR A 208 7.53 19.17 10.74
CA THR A 208 6.19 18.61 10.50
C THR A 208 6.15 17.15 10.93
N LEU A 209 4.95 16.55 10.88
CA LEU A 209 4.77 15.12 11.16
C LEU A 209 4.82 14.25 9.90
N LYS A 210 5.14 14.83 8.74
CA LYS A 210 5.40 14.06 7.53
C LYS A 210 6.68 13.25 7.69
N MET A 211 6.69 12.02 7.18
CA MET A 211 7.79 11.06 7.42
C MET A 211 9.18 11.59 7.01
N PRO A 212 9.36 12.31 5.88
CA PRO A 212 10.67 12.85 5.51
C PRO A 212 11.26 13.84 6.51
N CYS A 213 10.43 14.46 7.35
CA CYS A 213 10.84 15.33 8.45
C CYS A 213 10.86 14.60 9.78
N TYR A 214 9.76 13.95 10.14
CA TYR A 214 9.57 13.32 11.45
C TYR A 214 10.60 12.22 11.73
N LEU A 215 10.79 11.29 10.80
CA LEU A 215 11.67 10.14 11.02
C LEU A 215 13.14 10.55 11.23
N PRO A 216 13.76 11.41 10.41
CA PRO A 216 15.12 11.87 10.65
C PRO A 216 15.28 12.63 11.98
N VAL A 217 14.29 13.40 12.40
CA VAL A 217 14.32 14.07 13.73
C VAL A 217 14.38 13.03 14.84
N MET A 218 13.56 11.98 14.76
CA MET A 218 13.55 10.92 15.77
C MET A 218 14.86 10.12 15.80
N GLN A 219 15.47 9.89 14.64
CA GLN A 219 16.70 9.11 14.52
C GLN A 219 17.97 9.89 14.89
N PHE A 220 18.01 11.18 14.60
CA PHE A 220 19.27 11.95 14.61
C PHE A 220 19.30 13.16 15.53
N ALA A 221 18.15 13.73 15.94
CA ALA A 221 18.15 14.87 16.82
C ALA A 221 18.81 14.54 18.17
N GLN A 222 19.82 15.32 18.57
CA GLN A 222 20.46 15.17 19.86
C GLN A 222 19.55 15.62 21.00
N SER A 223 18.65 16.57 20.75
CA SER A 223 17.70 17.07 21.73
C SER A 223 16.61 16.03 22.03
N GLY A 224 16.69 15.40 23.21
CA GLY A 224 15.64 14.51 23.71
C GLY A 224 14.29 15.22 23.90
N ALA A 225 14.32 16.49 24.30
CA ALA A 225 13.11 17.30 24.44
C ALA A 225 12.41 17.54 23.10
N LEU A 226 13.17 17.74 22.02
CA LEU A 226 12.62 17.88 20.67
C LEU A 226 11.99 16.55 20.20
N ARG A 227 12.69 15.43 20.41
CA ARG A 227 12.15 14.11 20.09
C ARG A 227 10.86 13.83 20.84
N GLU A 228 10.82 14.12 22.13
CA GLU A 228 9.60 13.98 22.96
C GLU A 228 8.43 14.79 22.39
N THR A 229 8.67 16.05 22.04
CA THR A 229 7.66 16.96 21.52
C THR A 229 7.04 16.42 20.22
N LEU A 230 7.88 16.03 19.25
CA LEU A 230 7.39 15.51 17.98
C LEU A 230 6.77 14.12 18.13
N TYR A 231 7.35 13.26 18.95
CA TYR A 231 6.81 11.94 19.23
C TYR A 231 5.39 12.03 19.82
N HIS A 232 5.21 12.86 20.85
CA HIS A 232 3.91 13.05 21.47
C HIS A 232 2.87 13.52 20.44
N ALA A 233 3.21 14.53 19.64
CA ALA A 233 2.33 15.03 18.59
C ALA A 233 1.97 13.95 17.56
N HIS A 234 2.96 13.13 17.17
CA HIS A 234 2.77 12.09 16.16
C HIS A 234 1.88 10.95 16.65
N VAL A 235 2.15 10.41 17.84
CA VAL A 235 1.44 9.22 18.34
C VAL A 235 0.06 9.52 18.93
N THR A 236 -0.29 10.79 19.09
CA THR A 236 -1.61 11.23 19.57
C THR A 236 -2.51 11.77 18.46
N ARG A 237 -2.03 11.77 17.20
CA ARG A 237 -2.81 12.28 16.07
C ARG A 237 -4.18 11.59 15.98
N ALA A 238 -5.18 12.37 15.59
CA ALA A 238 -6.52 11.90 15.31
C ALA A 238 -7.12 11.03 16.43
N SER A 239 -6.88 11.39 17.68
CA SER A 239 -7.27 10.59 18.84
C SER A 239 -7.88 11.41 19.98
N ASP A 240 -8.37 10.68 20.99
CA ASP A 240 -8.85 11.21 22.25
C ASP A 240 -7.76 11.88 23.10
N GLN A 241 -6.49 11.68 22.75
CA GLN A 241 -5.33 12.32 23.41
C GLN A 241 -4.92 13.63 22.72
N SER A 242 -5.55 14.01 21.61
CA SER A 242 -5.34 15.29 20.97
C SER A 242 -5.96 16.42 21.81
N SER A 243 -5.35 17.60 21.76
CA SER A 243 -5.78 18.77 22.53
C SER A 243 -5.93 20.01 21.62
N GLY A 244 -6.65 21.01 22.12
CA GLY A 244 -6.90 22.25 21.39
C GLY A 244 -7.66 21.99 20.09
N ASP A 245 -7.31 22.71 19.03
CA ASP A 245 -7.98 22.60 17.72
C ASP A 245 -7.80 21.21 17.08
N ALA A 246 -6.76 20.47 17.44
CA ALA A 246 -6.51 19.14 16.92
C ALA A 246 -7.54 18.09 17.41
N ALA A 247 -8.25 18.36 18.49
CA ALA A 247 -9.31 17.46 19.02
C ALA A 247 -10.46 17.25 18.03
N GLN A 248 -10.65 18.14 17.08
CA GLN A 248 -11.69 18.01 16.03
C GLN A 248 -11.45 16.81 15.09
N TYR A 249 -10.21 16.29 15.04
CA TYR A 249 -9.83 15.20 14.14
C TYR A 249 -9.88 13.81 14.82
N ASP A 250 -10.47 13.71 15.99
CA ASP A 250 -10.53 12.45 16.76
C ASP A 250 -11.32 11.37 16.02
N ASN A 251 -10.67 10.24 15.74
CA ASN A 251 -11.22 9.08 15.05
C ASN A 251 -11.84 8.04 16.00
N THR A 252 -11.81 8.25 17.31
CA THR A 252 -12.28 7.22 18.27
C THR A 252 -13.71 6.77 18.01
N ALA A 253 -14.65 7.71 17.86
CA ALA A 253 -16.04 7.37 17.58
C ALA A 253 -16.23 6.72 16.21
N LEU A 254 -15.46 7.13 15.21
CA LEU A 254 -15.49 6.52 13.87
C LEU A 254 -15.06 5.05 13.92
N ILE A 255 -14.00 4.75 14.65
CA ILE A 255 -13.49 3.38 14.81
C ILE A 255 -14.55 2.50 15.47
N GLN A 256 -15.18 2.96 16.53
CA GLN A 256 -16.23 2.22 17.23
C GLN A 256 -17.41 1.89 16.30
N GLU A 257 -17.87 2.87 15.54
CA GLU A 257 -18.97 2.68 14.59
C GLU A 257 -18.56 1.72 13.45
N ILE A 258 -17.35 1.87 12.89
CA ILE A 258 -16.83 0.99 11.85
C ILE A 258 -16.83 -0.47 12.34
N LEU A 259 -16.33 -0.73 13.53
CA LEU A 259 -16.27 -2.09 14.10
C LEU A 259 -17.66 -2.68 14.33
N ALA A 260 -18.60 -1.88 14.84
CA ALA A 260 -19.99 -2.30 15.04
C ALA A 260 -20.67 -2.65 13.71
N LEU A 261 -20.47 -1.85 12.68
CA LEU A 261 -21.03 -2.10 11.35
C LEU A 261 -20.43 -3.34 10.69
N ARG A 262 -19.13 -3.58 10.83
CA ARG A 262 -18.48 -4.78 10.32
C ARG A 262 -19.00 -6.06 10.99
N GLN A 263 -19.22 -6.01 12.29
CA GLN A 263 -19.81 -7.15 13.01
C GLN A 263 -21.25 -7.43 12.53
N GLU A 264 -22.06 -6.39 12.37
CA GLU A 264 -23.43 -6.52 11.87
C GLU A 264 -23.44 -7.06 10.43
N GLU A 265 -22.56 -6.56 9.55
CA GLU A 265 -22.38 -7.08 8.20
C GLU A 265 -22.09 -8.57 8.18
N ALA A 266 -21.13 -9.01 8.99
CA ALA A 266 -20.79 -10.43 9.10
C ALA A 266 -21.98 -11.28 9.55
N GLN A 267 -22.72 -10.82 10.54
CA GLN A 267 -23.91 -11.52 11.04
C GLN A 267 -25.02 -11.62 9.99
N LEU A 268 -25.26 -10.54 9.23
CA LEU A 268 -26.21 -10.55 8.12
C LEU A 268 -25.83 -11.57 7.04
N LEU A 269 -24.54 -11.70 6.74
CA LEU A 269 -24.03 -12.67 5.77
C LEU A 269 -23.95 -14.11 6.30
N GLY A 270 -24.27 -14.34 7.58
CA GLY A 270 -24.24 -15.68 8.18
C GLY A 270 -22.85 -16.12 8.64
N TYR A 271 -21.89 -15.19 8.76
CA TYR A 271 -20.55 -15.45 9.29
C TYR A 271 -20.48 -15.17 10.79
N PRO A 272 -19.63 -15.89 11.54
CA PRO A 272 -19.52 -15.68 12.99
C PRO A 272 -18.91 -14.32 13.36
N ASN A 273 -18.05 -13.76 12.48
CA ASN A 273 -17.38 -12.49 12.68
C ASN A 273 -16.84 -11.95 11.35
N PHE A 274 -16.40 -10.70 11.34
CA PHE A 274 -15.86 -10.07 10.14
C PHE A 274 -14.52 -10.65 9.70
N GLY A 275 -13.72 -11.20 10.61
CA GLY A 275 -12.48 -11.89 10.26
C GLY A 275 -12.71 -13.02 9.27
N GLU A 276 -13.76 -13.81 9.45
CA GLU A 276 -14.15 -14.89 8.53
C GLU A 276 -14.66 -14.35 7.18
N VAL A 277 -15.39 -13.23 7.17
CA VAL A 277 -15.81 -12.56 5.94
C VAL A 277 -14.57 -12.12 5.13
N SER A 278 -13.62 -11.50 5.82
CA SER A 278 -12.37 -11.02 5.21
C SER A 278 -11.53 -12.14 4.61
N VAL A 279 -11.44 -13.28 5.27
CA VAL A 279 -10.63 -14.42 4.83
C VAL A 279 -11.29 -15.19 3.68
N ALA A 280 -12.60 -15.16 3.56
CA ALA A 280 -13.34 -15.95 2.56
C ALA A 280 -12.79 -15.89 1.13
N PRO A 281 -12.38 -14.72 0.57
CA PRO A 281 -11.79 -14.66 -0.77
C PRO A 281 -10.26 -14.85 -0.80
N LYS A 282 -9.62 -15.18 0.32
CA LYS A 282 -8.16 -15.19 0.46
C LYS A 282 -7.58 -16.61 0.42
N MET A 283 -6.25 -16.73 0.44
CA MET A 283 -5.55 -18.02 0.50
C MET A 283 -5.74 -18.71 1.83
N ALA A 284 -5.69 -17.98 2.95
CA ALA A 284 -5.93 -18.52 4.27
C ALA A 284 -7.34 -19.10 4.38
N SER A 285 -7.49 -20.26 5.02
CA SER A 285 -8.76 -20.98 5.08
C SER A 285 -9.68 -20.47 6.20
N SER A 286 -9.13 -19.86 7.24
CA SER A 286 -9.87 -19.36 8.41
C SER A 286 -9.09 -18.28 9.15
N ALA A 287 -9.78 -17.50 9.97
CA ALA A 287 -9.15 -16.57 10.90
C ALA A 287 -8.24 -17.30 11.91
N ASP A 288 -8.62 -18.48 12.36
CA ASP A 288 -7.82 -19.29 13.30
C ASP A 288 -6.49 -19.73 12.66
N GLU A 289 -6.48 -20.10 11.40
CA GLU A 289 -5.22 -20.38 10.68
C GLU A 289 -4.29 -19.17 10.68
N VAL A 290 -4.82 -17.99 10.43
CA VAL A 290 -4.05 -16.73 10.46
C VAL A 290 -3.49 -16.46 11.86
N ILE A 291 -4.31 -16.57 12.89
CA ILE A 291 -3.90 -16.34 14.29
C ILE A 291 -2.80 -17.32 14.68
N THR A 292 -2.95 -18.59 14.34
CA THR A 292 -1.94 -19.63 14.60
C THR A 292 -0.64 -19.33 13.89
N PHE A 293 -0.70 -18.97 12.61
CA PHE A 293 0.48 -18.57 11.82
C PHE A 293 1.23 -17.39 12.47
N LEU A 294 0.51 -16.36 12.88
CA LEU A 294 1.10 -15.16 13.50
C LEU A 294 1.76 -15.48 14.85
N ARG A 295 1.09 -16.28 15.66
CA ARG A 295 1.62 -16.69 16.99
C ARG A 295 2.84 -17.60 16.87
N ASP A 296 2.83 -18.53 15.95
CA ASP A 296 3.99 -19.40 15.68
C ASP A 296 5.21 -18.58 15.21
N LEU A 297 4.99 -17.60 14.34
CA LEU A 297 6.04 -16.71 13.88
C LEU A 297 6.56 -15.82 15.02
N ALA A 298 5.66 -15.34 15.89
CA ALA A 298 6.04 -14.55 17.07
C ALA A 298 6.94 -15.33 18.03
N VAL A 299 6.62 -16.60 18.29
CA VAL A 299 7.46 -17.48 19.12
C VAL A 299 8.87 -17.62 18.55
N ARG A 300 9.00 -17.75 17.24
CA ARG A 300 10.31 -17.88 16.57
C ARG A 300 11.09 -16.56 16.61
N ALA A 301 10.44 -15.43 16.47
CA ALA A 301 11.09 -14.10 16.46
C ALA A 301 11.46 -13.59 17.85
N ARG A 302 10.75 -14.01 18.90
CA ARG A 302 10.90 -13.48 20.27
C ARG A 302 12.33 -13.52 20.81
N PRO A 303 13.09 -14.63 20.75
CA PRO A 303 14.44 -14.64 21.28
C PRO A 303 15.36 -13.58 20.63
N TYR A 304 15.20 -13.36 19.32
CA TYR A 304 15.96 -12.36 18.57
C TYR A 304 15.55 -10.94 18.97
N ALA A 305 14.24 -10.69 19.13
CA ALA A 305 13.72 -9.40 19.55
C ALA A 305 14.13 -9.04 20.99
N GLU A 306 14.10 -9.99 21.90
CA GLU A 306 14.55 -9.80 23.28
C GLU A 306 16.04 -9.47 23.35
N LYS A 307 16.84 -10.13 22.52
CA LYS A 307 18.27 -9.80 22.39
C LYS A 307 18.46 -8.39 21.83
N ASP A 308 17.71 -8.01 20.81
CA ASP A 308 17.75 -6.67 20.22
C ASP A 308 17.50 -5.60 21.29
N VAL A 309 16.48 -5.78 22.14
CA VAL A 309 16.13 -4.84 23.20
C VAL A 309 17.23 -4.79 24.28
N ALA A 310 17.76 -5.94 24.66
CA ALA A 310 18.87 -5.98 25.63
C ALA A 310 20.09 -5.22 25.11
N ASP A 311 20.44 -5.40 23.84
CA ASP A 311 21.55 -4.67 23.20
C ASP A 311 21.30 -3.17 23.17
N LEU A 312 20.07 -2.73 22.86
CA LEU A 312 19.70 -1.31 22.87
C LEU A 312 19.81 -0.69 24.28
N ARG A 313 19.28 -1.36 25.29
CA ARG A 313 19.32 -0.87 26.68
C ARG A 313 20.75 -0.74 27.19
N ALA A 314 21.59 -1.74 26.94
CA ALA A 314 22.98 -1.73 27.31
C ALA A 314 23.74 -0.59 26.64
N PHE A 315 23.57 -0.42 25.33
CA PHE A 315 24.21 0.64 24.58
C PHE A 315 23.75 2.04 25.02
N ALA A 316 22.46 2.22 25.26
CA ALA A 316 21.91 3.48 25.74
C ALA A 316 22.52 3.90 27.09
N ALA A 317 22.61 2.97 28.03
CA ALA A 317 23.18 3.23 29.37
C ALA A 317 24.70 3.48 29.32
N GLU A 318 25.42 2.64 28.61
CA GLU A 318 26.89 2.63 28.60
C GLU A 318 27.52 3.72 27.72
N SER A 319 26.88 4.00 26.56
CA SER A 319 27.46 4.85 25.53
C SER A 319 26.77 6.19 25.34
N LEU A 320 25.47 6.30 25.70
CA LEU A 320 24.69 7.50 25.46
C LEU A 320 24.21 8.22 26.72
N ALA A 321 24.60 7.75 27.89
CA ALA A 321 24.15 8.28 29.16
C ALA A 321 22.61 8.32 29.31
N LEU A 322 21.94 7.32 28.73
CA LEU A 322 20.50 7.13 28.82
C LEU A 322 20.20 5.81 29.55
N PRO A 323 20.26 5.80 30.89
CA PRO A 323 20.03 4.56 31.67
C PRO A 323 18.58 4.07 31.59
N GLU A 324 17.65 5.00 31.37
CA GLU A 324 16.22 4.71 31.23
C GLU A 324 15.66 5.37 29.97
N PRO A 325 15.93 4.79 28.77
CA PRO A 325 15.42 5.35 27.54
C PRO A 325 13.89 5.39 27.51
N GLN A 326 13.36 6.50 27.01
CA GLN A 326 11.94 6.70 26.80
C GLN A 326 11.54 6.25 25.38
N ALA A 327 10.25 6.16 25.10
CA ALA A 327 9.76 5.72 23.79
C ALA A 327 10.32 6.54 22.62
N TRP A 328 10.50 7.85 22.80
CA TRP A 328 11.07 8.75 21.79
C TRP A 328 12.59 8.65 21.65
N ASP A 329 13.25 7.90 22.52
CA ASP A 329 14.70 7.70 22.45
C ASP A 329 15.09 6.48 21.59
N TRP A 330 14.21 5.50 21.45
CA TRP A 330 14.55 4.22 20.79
C TRP A 330 15.03 4.37 19.34
N PRO A 331 14.42 5.17 18.47
CA PRO A 331 14.95 5.38 17.13
C PRO A 331 16.35 5.99 17.12
N TYR A 332 16.61 6.93 18.03
CA TYR A 332 17.92 7.55 18.20
C TYR A 332 18.95 6.53 18.70
N VAL A 333 18.62 5.78 19.74
CA VAL A 333 19.51 4.74 20.30
C VAL A 333 19.82 3.67 19.23
N ALA A 334 18.80 3.23 18.49
CA ALA A 334 18.97 2.24 17.44
C ALA A 334 19.92 2.71 16.34
N GLU A 335 19.78 3.95 15.88
CA GLU A 335 20.66 4.52 14.87
C GLU A 335 22.10 4.63 15.37
N LYS A 336 22.31 5.08 16.61
CA LYS A 336 23.63 5.17 17.22
C LYS A 336 24.29 3.81 17.45
N LEU A 337 23.51 2.81 17.85
CA LEU A 337 24.00 1.44 17.98
C LEU A 337 24.41 0.86 16.62
N LYS A 338 23.62 1.08 15.60
CA LYS A 338 23.92 0.64 14.24
C LYS A 338 25.23 1.27 13.73
N GLU A 339 25.39 2.58 13.92
CA GLU A 339 26.64 3.29 13.59
C GLU A 339 27.84 2.69 14.32
N ALA A 340 27.72 2.44 15.63
CA ALA A 340 28.81 1.91 16.45
C ALA A 340 29.15 0.46 16.08
N ARG A 341 28.14 -0.38 15.84
CA ARG A 341 28.31 -1.82 15.60
C ARG A 341 28.86 -2.14 14.21
N TYR A 342 28.39 -1.42 13.20
CA TYR A 342 28.69 -1.70 11.79
C TYR A 342 29.60 -0.66 11.15
N ALA A 343 30.03 0.35 11.88
CA ALA A 343 30.74 1.53 11.37
C ALA A 343 30.01 2.12 10.13
N PHE A 344 28.69 2.20 10.22
CA PHE A 344 27.77 2.53 9.13
C PHE A 344 26.66 3.43 9.61
N SER A 345 26.39 4.49 8.86
CA SER A 345 25.23 5.37 9.02
C SER A 345 24.44 5.44 7.72
N GLU A 346 23.12 5.45 7.83
CA GLU A 346 22.22 5.71 6.69
C GLU A 346 22.58 7.02 5.98
N GLN A 347 23.13 8.00 6.72
CA GLN A 347 23.54 9.27 6.17
C GLN A 347 24.79 9.19 5.28
N GLU A 348 25.63 8.17 5.45
CA GLU A 348 26.78 7.94 4.58
C GLU A 348 26.37 7.44 3.19
N VAL A 349 25.28 6.69 3.10
CA VAL A 349 24.80 6.11 1.84
C VAL A 349 23.79 7.00 1.12
N LYS A 350 23.03 7.79 1.86
CA LYS A 350 21.99 8.67 1.31
C LYS A 350 22.46 9.55 0.15
N PRO A 351 23.65 10.18 0.16
CA PRO A 351 24.14 11.00 -0.95
C PRO A 351 24.34 10.23 -2.26
N TYR A 352 24.44 8.89 -2.20
CA TYR A 352 24.58 8.03 -3.38
C TYR A 352 23.23 7.67 -4.02
N PHE A 353 22.14 7.79 -3.28
CA PHE A 353 20.79 7.46 -3.75
C PHE A 353 20.04 8.71 -4.20
N THR A 354 20.45 9.30 -5.31
CA THR A 354 19.68 10.37 -5.94
C THR A 354 18.47 9.77 -6.66
N ALA A 355 17.31 10.42 -6.57
CA ALA A 355 16.08 9.88 -7.16
C ALA A 355 16.21 9.55 -8.66
N PRO A 356 16.83 10.40 -9.52
CA PRO A 356 17.00 10.06 -10.93
C PRO A 356 17.88 8.83 -11.16
N LYS A 357 18.95 8.67 -10.39
CA LYS A 357 19.87 7.54 -10.56
C LYS A 357 19.29 6.24 -10.06
N VAL A 358 18.58 6.29 -8.93
CA VAL A 358 17.84 5.13 -8.38
C VAL A 358 16.82 4.65 -9.41
N LEU A 359 16.07 5.56 -10.00
CA LEU A 359 15.07 5.23 -11.01
C LEU A 359 15.69 4.57 -12.24
N ALA A 360 16.82 5.11 -12.73
CA ALA A 360 17.55 4.52 -13.85
C ALA A 360 18.02 3.09 -13.57
N GLY A 361 18.53 2.84 -12.35
CA GLY A 361 18.96 1.50 -11.92
C GLY A 361 17.79 0.52 -11.76
N LEU A 362 16.68 0.99 -11.22
CA LEU A 362 15.44 0.21 -11.13
C LEU A 362 14.93 -0.19 -12.52
N PHE A 363 14.88 0.75 -13.45
CA PHE A 363 14.47 0.45 -14.82
C PHE A 363 15.40 -0.57 -15.48
N LYS A 364 16.71 -0.45 -15.26
CA LYS A 364 17.69 -1.38 -15.81
C LYS A 364 17.46 -2.82 -15.35
N ILE A 365 17.20 -3.06 -14.05
CA ILE A 365 16.95 -4.43 -13.55
C ILE A 365 15.63 -4.96 -14.09
N ILE A 366 14.59 -4.15 -14.16
CA ILE A 366 13.29 -4.53 -14.73
C ILE A 366 13.45 -4.91 -16.22
N GLU A 367 14.13 -4.08 -17.00
CA GLU A 367 14.36 -4.33 -18.42
C GLU A 367 15.15 -5.61 -18.65
N THR A 368 16.14 -5.86 -17.81
CA THR A 368 17.00 -7.04 -17.90
C THR A 368 16.25 -8.33 -17.56
N LEU A 369 15.53 -8.36 -16.42
CA LEU A 369 14.85 -9.56 -15.95
C LEU A 369 13.60 -9.90 -16.74
N PHE A 370 12.85 -8.88 -17.19
CA PHE A 370 11.51 -9.07 -17.71
C PHE A 370 11.37 -8.79 -19.20
N ASP A 371 12.48 -8.53 -19.87
CA ASP A 371 12.54 -8.33 -21.33
C ASP A 371 11.56 -7.24 -21.80
N VAL A 372 11.68 -6.07 -21.20
CA VAL A 372 10.91 -4.86 -21.55
C VAL A 372 11.83 -3.66 -21.66
N ALA A 373 11.33 -2.60 -22.28
CA ALA A 373 11.97 -1.28 -22.33
C ALA A 373 11.05 -0.25 -21.67
N ILE A 374 11.61 0.58 -20.78
CA ILE A 374 10.88 1.65 -20.10
C ILE A 374 11.37 2.98 -20.68
N ARG A 375 10.45 3.80 -21.17
CA ARG A 375 10.74 5.07 -21.82
C ARG A 375 9.90 6.18 -21.22
N PRO A 376 10.45 7.42 -21.09
CA PRO A 376 9.62 8.58 -20.79
C PRO A 376 8.50 8.73 -21.82
N ASP A 377 7.34 9.17 -21.36
CA ASP A 377 6.17 9.42 -22.19
C ASP A 377 5.51 10.72 -21.71
N THR A 378 4.47 11.16 -22.39
CA THR A 378 3.79 12.42 -22.10
C THR A 378 2.34 12.15 -21.74
N ALA A 379 1.88 12.78 -20.66
CA ALA A 379 0.50 12.74 -20.20
C ALA A 379 0.16 14.03 -19.46
N PRO A 380 -1.12 14.44 -19.44
CA PRO A 380 -1.58 15.42 -18.46
C PRO A 380 -1.35 14.92 -17.04
N VAL A 381 -0.88 15.77 -16.15
CA VAL A 381 -0.58 15.42 -14.76
C VAL A 381 -1.21 16.42 -13.80
N TRP A 382 -1.36 16.01 -12.54
CA TRP A 382 -1.98 16.81 -11.47
C TRP A 382 -0.97 17.69 -10.70
N HIS A 383 0.32 17.45 -10.89
CA HIS A 383 1.39 18.21 -10.24
C HIS A 383 2.66 18.15 -11.10
N PRO A 384 3.47 19.22 -11.14
CA PRO A 384 4.68 19.26 -11.98
C PRO A 384 5.73 18.19 -11.65
N ALA A 385 5.74 17.67 -10.41
CA ALA A 385 6.68 16.64 -10.00
C ALA A 385 6.32 15.23 -10.48
N VAL A 386 5.13 15.04 -11.04
CA VAL A 386 4.67 13.74 -11.54
C VAL A 386 5.35 13.42 -12.86
N GLN A 387 5.92 12.22 -12.96
CA GLN A 387 6.54 11.68 -14.15
C GLN A 387 5.61 10.65 -14.80
N PHE A 388 5.74 10.45 -16.10
CA PHE A 388 4.95 9.49 -16.86
C PHE A 388 5.84 8.67 -17.77
N TYR A 389 5.61 7.36 -17.83
CA TYR A 389 6.43 6.39 -18.56
C TYR A 389 5.59 5.40 -19.33
N ARG A 390 6.20 4.84 -20.39
CA ARG A 390 5.65 3.72 -21.14
C ARG A 390 6.56 2.52 -21.05
N ILE A 391 5.96 1.34 -21.00
CA ILE A 391 6.65 0.05 -21.06
C ILE A 391 6.37 -0.57 -22.42
N GLU A 392 7.43 -1.01 -23.09
CA GLU A 392 7.37 -1.63 -24.41
C GLU A 392 8.05 -3.00 -24.41
N ARG A 393 7.54 -3.90 -25.23
CA ARG A 393 8.21 -5.16 -25.57
C ARG A 393 8.19 -5.33 -27.09
N ALA A 394 9.36 -5.56 -27.67
CA ALA A 394 9.51 -5.70 -29.11
C ALA A 394 8.86 -4.54 -29.91
N GLY A 395 8.98 -3.33 -29.41
CA GLY A 395 8.41 -2.11 -29.99
C GLY A 395 6.90 -1.93 -29.80
N GLN A 396 6.22 -2.84 -29.10
CA GLN A 396 4.78 -2.75 -28.83
C GLN A 396 4.53 -2.23 -27.41
N LEU A 397 3.52 -1.37 -27.26
CA LEU A 397 3.11 -0.85 -25.96
C LEU A 397 2.55 -1.99 -25.10
N VAL A 398 3.14 -2.17 -23.91
CA VAL A 398 2.70 -3.14 -22.91
C VAL A 398 1.83 -2.45 -21.85
N GLY A 399 2.25 -1.29 -21.35
CA GLY A 399 1.55 -0.54 -20.33
C GLY A 399 2.19 0.82 -20.09
N GLN A 400 1.55 1.63 -19.24
CA GLN A 400 2.01 2.97 -18.90
C GLN A 400 1.79 3.22 -17.41
N PHE A 401 2.58 4.12 -16.83
CA PHE A 401 2.41 4.47 -15.43
C PHE A 401 2.80 5.91 -15.11
N TYR A 402 2.07 6.46 -14.14
CA TYR A 402 2.42 7.72 -13.48
C TYR A 402 3.26 7.41 -12.26
N LEU A 403 4.23 8.27 -11.98
CA LEU A 403 5.11 8.18 -10.81
C LEU A 403 5.10 9.50 -10.06
N ASP A 404 4.53 9.49 -8.85
CA ASP A 404 4.40 10.65 -7.98
C ASP A 404 5.20 10.43 -6.70
N GLN A 405 6.44 10.94 -6.67
CA GLN A 405 7.41 10.61 -5.63
C GLN A 405 7.36 11.51 -4.38
N PRO A 406 7.27 12.86 -4.48
CA PRO A 406 7.49 13.71 -3.31
C PRO A 406 6.26 13.83 -2.41
N ALA A 407 6.51 13.93 -1.11
CA ALA A 407 5.51 14.34 -0.14
C ALA A 407 5.13 15.82 -0.34
N ARG A 408 3.88 16.17 -0.05
CA ARG A 408 3.38 17.55 -0.06
C ARG A 408 2.08 17.66 0.73
N THR A 409 1.70 18.89 1.08
CA THR A 409 0.39 19.18 1.68
C THR A 409 -0.74 18.76 0.73
N GLY A 410 -1.80 18.17 1.27
CA GLY A 410 -2.94 17.68 0.49
C GLY A 410 -2.72 16.31 -0.16
N LYS A 411 -1.59 15.70 0.05
CA LYS A 411 -1.27 14.34 -0.41
C LYS A 411 -1.25 13.38 0.78
N ARG A 412 -1.99 12.29 0.69
CA ARG A 412 -2.00 11.26 1.73
C ARG A 412 -0.60 10.68 1.93
N GLY A 413 -0.27 10.37 3.19
CA GLY A 413 0.98 9.73 3.55
C GLY A 413 1.01 8.25 3.15
N GLY A 414 2.21 7.65 3.22
CA GLY A 414 2.46 6.28 2.82
C GLY A 414 2.84 6.15 1.35
N ALA A 415 2.92 4.92 0.89
CA ALA A 415 3.15 4.60 -0.52
C ALA A 415 2.08 3.60 -0.97
N TRP A 416 1.70 3.67 -2.24
CA TRP A 416 0.70 2.76 -2.80
C TRP A 416 0.77 2.71 -4.32
N MET A 417 0.21 1.66 -4.87
CA MET A 417 -0.09 1.51 -6.27
C MET A 417 -1.61 1.48 -6.47
N ASP A 418 -2.10 2.20 -7.49
CA ASP A 418 -3.49 2.12 -7.94
C ASP A 418 -3.54 1.73 -9.41
N ASP A 419 -4.55 0.93 -9.78
CA ASP A 419 -4.87 0.61 -11.16
C ASP A 419 -5.78 1.70 -11.76
N MET A 420 -5.24 2.51 -12.65
CA MET A 420 -6.07 3.48 -13.38
C MET A 420 -6.93 2.80 -14.45
N GLN A 421 -6.35 1.80 -15.11
CA GLN A 421 -6.95 1.07 -16.21
C GLN A 421 -6.34 -0.31 -16.27
N THR A 422 -7.15 -1.35 -16.48
CA THR A 422 -6.68 -2.73 -16.58
C THR A 422 -6.43 -3.14 -18.04
N ARG A 423 -5.58 -4.14 -18.25
CA ARG A 423 -5.52 -4.83 -19.54
C ARG A 423 -6.85 -5.55 -19.77
N TRP A 424 -7.44 -5.35 -20.93
CA TRP A 424 -8.75 -5.88 -21.25
C TRP A 424 -8.95 -5.98 -22.77
N LEU A 425 -9.30 -7.16 -23.26
CA LEU A 425 -9.81 -7.28 -24.62
C LEU A 425 -11.27 -6.81 -24.59
N ARG A 426 -11.50 -5.58 -25.00
CA ARG A 426 -12.79 -4.92 -24.86
C ARG A 426 -13.87 -5.63 -25.69
N PRO A 427 -14.97 -6.06 -25.07
CA PRO A 427 -16.03 -6.78 -25.79
C PRO A 427 -16.87 -5.89 -26.70
N ASP A 428 -16.86 -4.56 -26.49
CA ASP A 428 -17.58 -3.58 -27.30
C ASP A 428 -16.87 -3.23 -28.60
N THR A 429 -15.54 -3.17 -28.60
CA THR A 429 -14.74 -2.72 -29.75
C THR A 429 -13.85 -3.82 -30.33
N GLY A 430 -13.60 -4.90 -29.61
CA GLY A 430 -12.63 -5.91 -29.99
C GLY A 430 -11.17 -5.47 -29.90
N VAL A 431 -10.92 -4.27 -29.36
CA VAL A 431 -9.57 -3.68 -29.21
C VAL A 431 -9.00 -4.06 -27.84
N LEU A 432 -7.72 -4.42 -27.83
CA LEU A 432 -6.99 -4.68 -26.59
C LEU A 432 -6.65 -3.34 -25.89
N GLN A 433 -7.25 -3.14 -24.73
CA GLN A 433 -6.90 -2.04 -23.82
C GLN A 433 -5.66 -2.40 -23.04
N THR A 434 -4.66 -1.50 -23.01
CA THR A 434 -3.43 -1.70 -22.25
C THR A 434 -3.56 -1.18 -20.81
N PRO A 435 -2.83 -1.78 -19.84
CA PRO A 435 -2.94 -1.36 -18.44
C PRO A 435 -2.21 -0.05 -18.17
N ILE A 436 -2.74 0.71 -17.22
CA ILE A 436 -2.13 1.96 -16.72
C ILE A 436 -2.21 1.95 -15.19
N ALA A 437 -1.11 2.35 -14.53
CA ALA A 437 -0.99 2.37 -13.08
C ALA A 437 -0.57 3.74 -12.56
N HIS A 438 -0.95 4.03 -11.31
CA HIS A 438 -0.38 5.07 -10.48
C HIS A 438 0.58 4.44 -9.48
N LEU A 439 1.80 4.97 -9.40
CA LEU A 439 2.77 4.63 -8.37
C LEU A 439 3.03 5.89 -7.54
N VAL A 440 2.67 5.85 -6.26
CA VAL A 440 2.68 7.00 -5.36
C VAL A 440 3.58 6.72 -4.18
N CYS A 441 4.50 7.65 -3.93
CA CYS A 441 5.39 7.66 -2.76
C CYS A 441 5.29 8.98 -2.02
N ASN A 442 5.99 9.11 -0.90
CA ASN A 442 6.04 10.32 -0.09
C ASN A 442 7.48 10.58 0.36
N PHE A 443 8.38 10.75 -0.61
CA PHE A 443 9.80 11.00 -0.36
C PHE A 443 10.08 12.48 -0.14
N ALA A 444 11.29 12.79 0.36
CA ALA A 444 11.77 14.15 0.43
C ALA A 444 11.93 14.76 -1.00
N SER A 445 11.68 16.04 -1.12
CA SER A 445 11.92 16.77 -2.35
C SER A 445 13.38 17.22 -2.48
N GLY A 446 13.83 17.51 -3.70
CA GLY A 446 15.09 18.21 -3.90
C GLY A 446 15.03 19.65 -3.40
N VAL A 447 16.20 20.20 -3.01
CA VAL A 447 16.33 21.55 -2.49
C VAL A 447 17.44 22.27 -3.25
N ASP A 448 17.28 23.56 -3.53
CA ASP A 448 18.27 24.42 -4.17
C ASP A 448 18.78 23.90 -5.52
N GLY A 449 17.87 23.33 -6.32
CA GLY A 449 18.19 22.80 -7.64
C GLY A 449 18.92 21.46 -7.64
N LYS A 450 19.18 20.88 -6.46
CA LYS A 450 19.75 19.54 -6.32
C LYS A 450 18.66 18.48 -6.38
N PRO A 451 18.97 17.27 -6.90
CA PRO A 451 18.00 16.17 -6.92
C PRO A 451 17.64 15.72 -5.50
N ALA A 452 16.46 15.13 -5.35
CA ALA A 452 16.05 14.50 -4.10
C ALA A 452 17.03 13.38 -3.71
N LEU A 453 17.38 13.31 -2.43
CA LEU A 453 18.15 12.22 -1.85
C LEU A 453 17.19 11.24 -1.16
N LEU A 454 17.35 9.95 -1.46
CA LEU A 454 16.54 8.89 -0.89
C LEU A 454 17.33 8.15 0.20
N THR A 455 16.64 7.79 1.27
CA THR A 455 17.19 6.78 2.20
C THR A 455 17.16 5.41 1.52
N HIS A 456 17.92 4.45 2.03
CA HIS A 456 17.83 3.09 1.51
C HIS A 456 16.41 2.49 1.72
N ASP A 457 15.75 2.84 2.81
CA ASP A 457 14.35 2.46 3.04
C ASP A 457 13.39 3.06 2.00
N ASP A 458 13.61 4.30 1.58
CA ASP A 458 12.86 4.92 0.47
C ASP A 458 13.06 4.14 -0.84
N VAL A 459 14.29 3.70 -1.10
CA VAL A 459 14.62 2.89 -2.28
C VAL A 459 13.88 1.55 -2.22
N ILE A 460 13.85 0.89 -1.08
CA ILE A 460 13.10 -0.36 -0.86
C ILE A 460 11.60 -0.12 -1.11
N THR A 461 11.05 0.96 -0.60
CA THR A 461 9.64 1.35 -0.83
C THR A 461 9.36 1.55 -2.32
N LEU A 462 10.24 2.23 -3.04
CA LEU A 462 10.09 2.44 -4.49
C LEU A 462 10.07 1.11 -5.26
N PHE A 463 10.96 0.20 -4.93
CA PHE A 463 11.00 -1.15 -5.51
C PHE A 463 9.74 -1.94 -5.18
N HIS A 464 9.24 -1.80 -3.95
CA HIS A 464 7.99 -2.40 -3.51
C HIS A 464 6.81 -1.97 -4.40
N GLU A 465 6.62 -0.67 -4.56
CA GLU A 465 5.52 -0.15 -5.38
C GLU A 465 5.65 -0.53 -6.85
N PHE A 466 6.89 -0.57 -7.36
CA PHE A 466 7.13 -1.09 -8.70
C PHE A 466 6.82 -2.58 -8.85
N GLY A 467 6.96 -3.37 -7.79
CA GLY A 467 6.54 -4.77 -7.78
C GLY A 467 5.04 -4.91 -8.02
N HIS A 468 4.23 -4.11 -7.34
CA HIS A 468 2.79 -4.01 -7.62
C HIS A 468 2.51 -3.52 -9.05
N GLY A 469 3.22 -2.47 -9.46
CA GLY A 469 3.08 -1.91 -10.81
C GLY A 469 3.36 -2.96 -11.89
N LEU A 470 4.43 -3.72 -11.74
CA LEU A 470 4.79 -4.77 -12.69
C LEU A 470 3.75 -5.89 -12.76
N HIS A 471 3.19 -6.28 -11.62
CA HIS A 471 2.11 -7.26 -11.56
C HIS A 471 0.87 -6.79 -12.36
N HIS A 472 0.55 -5.51 -12.27
CA HIS A 472 -0.54 -4.91 -13.02
C HIS A 472 -0.19 -4.72 -14.50
N LEU A 473 1.00 -4.21 -14.80
CA LEU A 473 1.39 -3.74 -16.14
C LEU A 473 1.88 -4.85 -17.07
N LEU A 474 2.51 -5.90 -16.54
CA LEU A 474 3.06 -6.98 -17.36
C LEU A 474 2.08 -8.15 -17.56
N THR A 475 0.87 -8.05 -17.06
CA THR A 475 -0.16 -9.09 -17.24
C THR A 475 -0.41 -9.37 -18.72
N GLN A 476 -0.66 -10.61 -19.05
CA GLN A 476 -1.10 -11.06 -20.38
C GLN A 476 -2.57 -11.49 -20.38
N VAL A 477 -3.25 -11.30 -19.25
CA VAL A 477 -4.67 -11.65 -19.10
C VAL A 477 -5.52 -10.64 -19.87
N ASN A 478 -6.47 -11.14 -20.63
CA ASN A 478 -7.39 -10.35 -21.45
C ASN A 478 -8.73 -10.07 -20.78
N GLU A 479 -9.02 -10.76 -19.68
CA GLU A 479 -10.28 -10.64 -18.94
C GLU A 479 -10.12 -9.64 -17.79
N ARG A 480 -10.90 -8.56 -17.80
CA ARG A 480 -10.76 -7.41 -16.88
C ARG A 480 -10.64 -7.80 -15.41
N ASP A 481 -11.55 -8.67 -14.95
CA ASP A 481 -11.71 -8.92 -13.50
C ASP A 481 -10.61 -9.79 -12.89
N VAL A 482 -9.79 -10.41 -13.72
CA VAL A 482 -8.64 -11.24 -13.30
C VAL A 482 -7.33 -10.78 -13.95
N SER A 483 -7.32 -9.59 -14.52
CA SER A 483 -6.17 -8.96 -15.16
C SER A 483 -5.30 -8.21 -14.14
N GLY A 484 -3.99 -8.40 -14.21
CA GLY A 484 -3.05 -7.74 -13.32
C GLY A 484 -3.26 -8.14 -11.86
N ILE A 485 -3.44 -7.16 -10.99
CA ILE A 485 -3.73 -7.40 -9.57
C ILE A 485 -5.22 -7.75 -9.33
N GLY A 486 -6.07 -7.53 -10.33
CA GLY A 486 -7.50 -7.87 -10.23
C GLY A 486 -7.72 -9.35 -9.99
N GLY A 487 -8.54 -9.68 -9.00
CA GLY A 487 -8.86 -11.08 -8.67
C GLY A 487 -7.76 -11.87 -7.96
N VAL A 488 -6.59 -11.28 -7.73
CA VAL A 488 -5.55 -11.90 -6.90
C VAL A 488 -6.01 -11.94 -5.45
N GLU A 489 -5.80 -13.06 -4.77
CA GLU A 489 -6.10 -13.16 -3.34
C GLU A 489 -5.29 -12.12 -2.57
N TRP A 490 -5.97 -11.38 -1.69
CA TRP A 490 -5.36 -10.22 -1.06
C TRP A 490 -4.15 -10.54 -0.17
N ASP A 491 -4.11 -11.73 0.41
CA ASP A 491 -2.95 -12.21 1.17
C ASP A 491 -1.79 -12.70 0.29
N ALA A 492 -1.97 -12.72 -1.04
CA ALA A 492 -0.90 -12.95 -2.01
C ALA A 492 -0.49 -11.67 -2.78
N VAL A 493 -1.25 -10.59 -2.67
CA VAL A 493 -1.05 -9.38 -3.49
C VAL A 493 0.32 -8.74 -3.26
N GLU A 494 0.88 -8.89 -2.06
CA GLU A 494 2.20 -8.37 -1.71
C GLU A 494 3.38 -9.24 -2.18
N LEU A 495 3.13 -10.40 -2.81
CA LEU A 495 4.21 -11.24 -3.30
C LEU A 495 5.13 -10.50 -4.28
N PRO A 496 4.62 -9.89 -5.36
CA PRO A 496 5.49 -9.20 -6.33
C PRO A 496 6.15 -7.94 -5.77
N SER A 497 5.49 -7.22 -4.87
CA SER A 497 6.04 -6.01 -4.26
C SER A 497 7.21 -6.33 -3.34
N GLN A 498 7.03 -7.24 -2.42
CA GLN A 498 8.07 -7.68 -1.48
C GLN A 498 9.19 -8.42 -2.20
N PHE A 499 8.88 -9.17 -3.26
CA PHE A 499 9.87 -9.81 -4.11
C PHE A 499 10.89 -8.80 -4.66
N MET A 500 10.41 -7.67 -5.19
CA MET A 500 11.30 -6.65 -5.77
C MET A 500 12.20 -5.99 -4.73
N GLU A 501 11.83 -5.92 -3.48
CA GLU A 501 12.64 -5.34 -2.40
C GLU A 501 14.02 -6.03 -2.27
N ASN A 502 14.09 -7.31 -2.57
CA ASN A 502 15.33 -8.08 -2.44
C ASN A 502 16.45 -7.54 -3.31
N PHE A 503 16.14 -6.98 -4.48
CA PHE A 503 17.14 -6.42 -5.40
C PHE A 503 17.84 -5.17 -4.85
N CYS A 504 17.28 -4.53 -3.84
CA CYS A 504 17.90 -3.39 -3.15
C CYS A 504 19.13 -3.80 -2.30
N TRP A 505 19.38 -5.08 -2.16
CA TRP A 505 20.52 -5.65 -1.42
C TRP A 505 21.52 -6.38 -2.32
N GLU A 506 21.32 -6.30 -3.64
CA GLU A 506 22.18 -6.96 -4.61
C GLU A 506 23.24 -5.98 -5.16
N TRP A 507 24.52 -6.35 -5.06
CA TRP A 507 25.61 -5.51 -5.53
C TRP A 507 25.49 -5.18 -7.02
N ASP A 508 25.17 -6.19 -7.83
CA ASP A 508 24.98 -6.02 -9.28
C ASP A 508 23.94 -4.94 -9.63
N VAL A 509 22.92 -4.79 -8.79
CA VAL A 509 21.88 -3.76 -8.95
C VAL A 509 22.36 -2.42 -8.42
N LEU A 510 22.89 -2.39 -7.19
CA LEU A 510 23.28 -1.16 -6.49
C LEU A 510 24.37 -0.37 -7.21
N GLN A 511 25.33 -1.04 -7.81
CA GLN A 511 26.41 -0.37 -8.55
C GLN A 511 25.89 0.44 -9.76
N HIS A 512 24.74 0.07 -10.31
CA HIS A 512 24.09 0.80 -11.42
C HIS A 512 23.02 1.78 -10.97
N MET A 513 22.69 1.78 -9.69
CA MET A 513 21.61 2.56 -9.09
C MET A 513 22.12 3.72 -8.24
N THR A 514 23.42 3.84 -8.09
CA THR A 514 24.04 4.82 -7.19
C THR A 514 25.00 5.74 -7.92
N ALA A 515 25.00 7.01 -7.52
CA ALA A 515 25.98 8.01 -7.92
C ALA A 515 25.95 9.14 -6.89
N HIS A 516 27.09 9.43 -6.28
CA HIS A 516 27.17 10.50 -5.29
C HIS A 516 26.69 11.84 -5.88
N VAL A 517 25.86 12.55 -5.17
CA VAL A 517 25.19 13.78 -5.63
C VAL A 517 26.17 14.87 -6.07
N ASP A 518 27.35 14.97 -5.42
CA ASP A 518 28.35 15.99 -5.72
C ASP A 518 29.47 15.48 -6.63
N THR A 519 29.90 14.22 -6.50
CA THR A 519 31.07 13.68 -7.22
C THR A 519 30.69 12.79 -8.41
N GLY A 520 29.48 12.24 -8.43
CA GLY A 520 29.03 11.27 -9.44
C GLY A 520 29.61 9.87 -9.27
N GLU A 521 30.42 9.62 -8.24
CA GLU A 521 31.00 8.31 -7.99
C GLU A 521 29.93 7.30 -7.53
N PRO A 522 30.00 6.04 -7.99
CA PRO A 522 29.07 5.01 -7.51
C PRO A 522 29.35 4.64 -6.04
N LEU A 523 28.39 3.97 -5.42
CA LEU A 523 28.53 3.48 -4.03
C LEU A 523 29.78 2.59 -3.92
N PRO A 524 30.72 2.90 -2.98
CA PRO A 524 31.88 2.04 -2.76
C PRO A 524 31.51 0.65 -2.29
N ARG A 525 32.20 -0.37 -2.77
CA ARG A 525 31.98 -1.76 -2.35
C ARG A 525 32.07 -1.96 -0.84
N ALA A 526 33.06 -1.30 -0.22
CA ALA A 526 33.25 -1.36 1.23
C ALA A 526 32.04 -0.82 2.01
N LEU A 527 31.40 0.23 1.49
CA LEU A 527 30.22 0.80 2.11
C LEU A 527 28.99 -0.12 1.93
N PHE A 528 28.85 -0.73 0.75
CA PHE A 528 27.83 -1.74 0.51
C PHE A 528 27.97 -2.94 1.47
N GLU A 529 29.17 -3.40 1.72
CA GLU A 529 29.42 -4.51 2.65
C GLU A 529 28.99 -4.17 4.08
N LYS A 530 29.18 -2.93 4.50
CA LYS A 530 28.66 -2.43 5.77
C LYS A 530 27.13 -2.40 5.81
N MET A 531 26.50 -1.92 4.74
CA MET A 531 25.02 -1.97 4.60
C MET A 531 24.52 -3.40 4.72
N LEU A 532 25.14 -4.33 4.01
CA LEU A 532 24.73 -5.72 4.00
C LEU A 532 24.90 -6.38 5.38
N ALA A 533 26.00 -6.07 6.09
CA ALA A 533 26.20 -6.53 7.47
C ALA A 533 25.11 -6.02 8.43
N ALA A 534 24.60 -4.83 8.20
CA ALA A 534 23.54 -4.22 9.00
C ALA A 534 22.12 -4.60 8.56
N LYS A 535 21.97 -5.37 7.48
CA LYS A 535 20.66 -5.69 6.88
C LYS A 535 19.63 -6.24 7.87
N ASN A 536 20.05 -7.15 8.72
CA ASN A 536 19.17 -7.83 9.67
C ASN A 536 19.21 -7.19 11.06
N PHE A 537 19.74 -5.96 11.17
CA PHE A 537 19.75 -5.23 12.43
C PHE A 537 18.31 -5.02 12.90
N GLN A 538 18.01 -5.56 14.09
CA GLN A 538 16.69 -5.49 14.73
C GLN A 538 15.53 -6.15 13.95
N SER A 539 15.84 -7.11 13.09
CA SER A 539 14.81 -7.85 12.34
C SER A 539 13.83 -8.59 13.25
N GLY A 540 14.27 -9.08 14.41
CA GLY A 540 13.40 -9.70 15.41
C GLY A 540 12.36 -8.73 15.97
N MET A 541 12.79 -7.53 16.36
CA MET A 541 11.90 -6.47 16.84
C MET A 541 10.91 -6.03 15.75
N GLN A 542 11.38 -5.85 14.53
CA GLN A 542 10.53 -5.44 13.41
C GLN A 542 9.49 -6.52 13.09
N THR A 543 9.87 -7.79 13.11
CA THR A 543 8.94 -8.89 12.91
C THR A 543 7.84 -8.91 13.97
N LEU A 544 8.19 -8.78 15.24
CA LEU A 544 7.20 -8.72 16.32
C LEU A 544 6.30 -7.49 16.21
N ARG A 545 6.83 -6.36 15.75
CA ARG A 545 6.03 -5.15 15.53
C ARG A 545 4.96 -5.37 14.47
N GLN A 546 5.30 -6.01 13.36
CA GLN A 546 4.33 -6.34 12.31
C GLN A 546 3.32 -7.40 12.75
N ILE A 547 3.74 -8.34 13.58
CA ILE A 547 2.83 -9.33 14.17
C ILE A 547 1.86 -8.67 15.16
N GLU A 548 2.31 -7.69 15.95
CA GLU A 548 1.44 -6.90 16.83
C GLU A 548 0.28 -6.28 16.04
N PHE A 549 0.57 -5.61 14.95
CA PHE A 549 -0.46 -5.01 14.08
C PHE A 549 -1.39 -6.07 13.48
N SER A 550 -0.81 -7.14 12.94
CA SER A 550 -1.57 -8.21 12.28
C SER A 550 -2.47 -8.97 13.24
N LEU A 551 -1.96 -9.29 14.41
CA LEU A 551 -2.70 -10.02 15.45
C LEU A 551 -3.80 -9.14 16.05
N PHE A 552 -3.47 -7.88 16.36
CA PHE A 552 -4.48 -6.91 16.83
C PHE A 552 -5.62 -6.77 15.83
N ASP A 553 -5.31 -6.58 14.56
CA ASP A 553 -6.29 -6.46 13.47
C ASP A 553 -7.22 -7.69 13.44
N MET A 554 -6.67 -8.89 13.43
CA MET A 554 -7.48 -10.11 13.38
C MET A 554 -8.32 -10.32 14.64
N LEU A 555 -7.77 -10.11 15.82
CA LEU A 555 -8.49 -10.22 17.08
C LEU A 555 -9.56 -9.15 17.22
N LEU A 556 -9.29 -7.94 16.74
CA LEU A 556 -10.26 -6.84 16.70
C LEU A 556 -11.51 -7.20 15.91
N HIS A 557 -11.35 -7.99 14.85
CA HIS A 557 -12.45 -8.38 13.95
C HIS A 557 -13.05 -9.77 14.24
N THR A 558 -12.52 -10.50 15.22
CA THR A 558 -13.01 -11.84 15.58
C THR A 558 -13.52 -11.94 17.01
N GLN A 559 -12.83 -11.32 17.96
CA GLN A 559 -13.08 -11.53 19.40
C GLN A 559 -13.55 -10.27 20.13
N HIS A 560 -13.22 -9.07 19.62
CA HIS A 560 -13.53 -7.82 20.30
C HIS A 560 -15.02 -7.51 20.25
N ASN A 561 -15.56 -7.03 21.38
CA ASN A 561 -16.90 -6.48 21.45
C ASN A 561 -16.86 -5.01 20.98
N PRO A 562 -17.48 -4.66 19.85
CA PRO A 562 -17.40 -3.29 19.29
C PRO A 562 -18.07 -2.22 20.15
N THR A 563 -18.81 -2.58 21.19
CA THR A 563 -19.39 -1.61 22.15
C THR A 563 -18.39 -1.19 23.23
N GLU A 564 -17.24 -1.86 23.30
CA GLU A 564 -16.19 -1.61 24.28
C GLU A 564 -15.01 -0.87 23.67
N ASP A 565 -14.19 -0.24 24.52
CA ASP A 565 -12.92 0.34 24.12
C ASP A 565 -11.95 -0.76 23.66
N PHE A 566 -11.29 -0.58 22.53
CA PHE A 566 -10.34 -1.56 22.00
C PHE A 566 -8.94 -1.46 22.66
N MET A 567 -8.65 -0.40 23.38
CA MET A 567 -7.32 -0.21 24.01
C MET A 567 -6.92 -1.35 24.94
N PRO A 568 -7.83 -1.94 25.77
CA PRO A 568 -7.50 -3.14 26.53
C PRO A 568 -7.07 -4.35 25.67
N LEU A 569 -7.72 -4.59 24.55
CA LEU A 569 -7.32 -5.64 23.62
C LEU A 569 -5.93 -5.39 23.05
N LEU A 570 -5.65 -4.14 22.67
CA LEU A 570 -4.32 -3.74 22.19
C LEU A 570 -3.25 -3.97 23.26
N ALA A 571 -3.55 -3.66 24.52
CA ALA A 571 -2.65 -3.93 25.64
C ALA A 571 -2.37 -5.43 25.80
N GLU A 572 -3.38 -6.27 25.70
CA GLU A 572 -3.22 -7.73 25.75
C GLU A 572 -2.33 -8.26 24.61
N VAL A 573 -2.54 -7.77 23.39
CA VAL A 573 -1.70 -8.14 22.24
C VAL A 573 -0.26 -7.71 22.46
N ARG A 574 -0.02 -6.50 22.97
CA ARG A 574 1.31 -6.00 23.28
C ARG A 574 1.99 -6.81 24.39
N ASP A 575 1.26 -7.20 25.41
CA ASP A 575 1.78 -8.09 26.46
C ASP A 575 2.19 -9.46 25.91
N GLU A 576 1.47 -9.95 24.90
CA GLU A 576 1.78 -11.23 24.27
C GLU A 576 2.99 -11.16 23.33
N VAL A 577 3.10 -10.13 22.47
CA VAL A 577 4.07 -10.11 21.36
C VAL A 577 5.08 -8.96 21.40
N ALA A 578 4.79 -7.83 22.04
CA ALA A 578 5.69 -6.70 22.03
C ALA A 578 6.85 -6.86 23.04
N VAL A 579 8.02 -6.41 22.66
CA VAL A 579 9.22 -6.37 23.52
C VAL A 579 9.50 -4.96 24.08
N LEU A 580 8.83 -3.94 23.53
CA LEU A 580 8.83 -2.56 24.05
C LEU A 580 7.38 -2.09 24.15
N GLN A 581 7.04 -1.49 25.29
CA GLN A 581 5.69 -0.96 25.50
C GLN A 581 5.68 0.54 25.20
N PRO A 582 4.72 1.03 24.37
CA PRO A 582 4.55 2.46 24.16
C PRO A 582 3.96 3.14 25.40
N PRO A 583 4.10 4.47 25.53
CA PRO A 583 3.46 5.22 26.60
C PRO A 583 1.92 5.06 26.58
N ALA A 584 1.30 5.25 27.73
CA ALA A 584 -0.16 5.16 27.88
C ALA A 584 -0.93 6.15 27.00
N PHE A 585 -0.33 7.28 26.63
CA PHE A 585 -0.94 8.27 25.74
C PHE A 585 -0.87 7.89 24.25
N SER A 586 -0.12 6.87 23.86
CA SER A 586 0.02 6.46 22.46
C SER A 586 -1.30 5.96 21.87
N ARG A 587 -1.64 6.49 20.71
CA ARG A 587 -2.87 6.18 19.97
C ARG A 587 -2.59 5.88 18.49
N THR A 588 -1.53 5.11 18.22
CA THR A 588 -1.10 4.82 16.84
C THR A 588 -2.18 4.16 15.98
N MET A 589 -3.10 3.40 16.60
CA MET A 589 -4.20 2.76 15.86
C MET A 589 -5.24 3.76 15.31
N HIS A 590 -5.29 4.96 15.86
CA HIS A 590 -6.21 6.02 15.40
C HIS A 590 -5.82 6.63 14.04
N THR A 591 -4.65 6.32 13.53
CA THR A 591 -4.20 6.67 12.17
C THR A 591 -3.91 5.43 11.31
N PHE A 592 -4.33 4.26 11.77
CA PHE A 592 -4.09 3.00 11.06
C PHE A 592 -5.05 2.84 9.88
N SER A 593 -4.79 3.60 8.83
CA SER A 593 -5.63 3.67 7.64
C SER A 593 -5.78 2.33 6.92
N HIS A 594 -4.77 1.47 6.96
CA HIS A 594 -4.81 0.14 6.33
C HIS A 594 -6.07 -0.64 6.70
N ILE A 595 -6.40 -0.69 8.00
CA ILE A 595 -7.54 -1.48 8.48
C ILE A 595 -8.84 -0.68 8.59
N PHE A 596 -8.79 0.64 8.68
CA PHE A 596 -10.00 1.46 8.86
C PHE A 596 -10.44 2.21 7.60
N ALA A 597 -9.56 2.35 6.61
CA ALA A 597 -9.85 3.10 5.38
C ALA A 597 -9.17 2.54 4.13
N GLY A 598 -8.35 1.48 4.23
CA GLY A 598 -7.44 1.04 3.18
C GLY A 598 -7.66 -0.37 2.62
N GLY A 599 -8.70 -1.06 3.01
CA GLY A 599 -9.00 -2.40 2.46
C GLY A 599 -8.26 -3.57 3.12
N TYR A 600 -7.49 -3.33 4.19
CA TYR A 600 -6.77 -4.36 4.95
C TYR A 600 -7.47 -4.78 6.25
N ALA A 601 -8.76 -4.51 6.41
CA ALA A 601 -9.52 -4.94 7.59
C ALA A 601 -9.51 -6.47 7.73
N ALA A 602 -9.07 -6.95 8.88
CA ALA A 602 -8.81 -8.39 9.12
C ALA A 602 -7.95 -9.00 8.00
N GLY A 603 -7.05 -8.23 7.47
CA GLY A 603 -6.22 -8.56 6.33
C GLY A 603 -4.78 -8.04 6.41
N TYR A 604 -4.40 -7.34 7.46
CA TYR A 604 -3.04 -6.82 7.60
C TYR A 604 -1.99 -7.93 7.69
N TYR A 605 -2.37 -9.12 8.16
CA TYR A 605 -1.52 -10.31 8.14
C TYR A 605 -0.98 -10.65 6.74
N SER A 606 -1.63 -10.16 5.70
CA SER A 606 -1.25 -10.41 4.31
C SER A 606 0.21 -10.05 4.03
N TYR A 607 0.73 -9.02 4.69
CA TYR A 607 2.15 -8.65 4.57
C TYR A 607 3.08 -9.77 5.03
N LYS A 608 2.84 -10.36 6.20
CA LYS A 608 3.66 -11.47 6.71
C LYS A 608 3.42 -12.77 5.95
N TRP A 609 2.18 -13.02 5.58
CA TRP A 609 1.81 -14.18 4.77
C TRP A 609 2.51 -14.17 3.40
N ALA A 610 2.45 -13.03 2.71
CA ALA A 610 3.10 -12.87 1.41
C ALA A 610 4.62 -12.83 1.50
N GLU A 611 5.22 -12.42 2.63
CA GLU A 611 6.67 -12.50 2.82
C GLU A 611 7.18 -13.94 2.75
N VAL A 612 6.43 -14.91 3.22
CA VAL A 612 6.77 -16.34 3.05
C VAL A 612 6.85 -16.68 1.57
N LEU A 613 5.86 -16.23 0.79
CA LEU A 613 5.81 -16.47 -0.65
C LEU A 613 6.94 -15.74 -1.39
N SER A 614 7.16 -14.48 -1.09
CA SER A 614 8.16 -13.64 -1.78
C SER A 614 9.59 -14.07 -1.47
N ALA A 615 9.89 -14.41 -0.21
CA ALA A 615 11.20 -14.90 0.18
C ALA A 615 11.54 -16.23 -0.50
N ASP A 616 10.57 -17.14 -0.55
CA ASP A 616 10.75 -18.43 -1.21
C ASP A 616 10.85 -18.30 -2.73
N ALA A 617 10.08 -17.37 -3.32
CA ALA A 617 10.21 -17.05 -4.74
C ALA A 617 11.61 -16.47 -5.06
N TYR A 618 12.10 -15.56 -4.23
CA TYR A 618 13.45 -15.00 -4.41
C TYR A 618 14.55 -16.04 -4.21
N ALA A 619 14.35 -17.02 -3.35
CA ALA A 619 15.29 -18.15 -3.17
C ALA A 619 15.58 -18.88 -4.50
N ALA A 620 14.63 -18.93 -5.42
CA ALA A 620 14.88 -19.49 -6.76
C ALA A 620 15.95 -18.71 -7.54
N PHE A 621 16.03 -17.39 -7.37
CA PHE A 621 17.08 -16.56 -7.96
C PHE A 621 18.42 -16.76 -7.28
N GLU A 622 18.44 -16.94 -5.96
CA GLU A 622 19.66 -17.28 -5.21
C GLU A 622 20.24 -18.63 -5.63
N GLU A 623 19.38 -19.62 -5.88
CA GLU A 623 19.75 -20.96 -6.33
C GLU A 623 20.28 -20.98 -7.76
N THR A 624 19.97 -19.99 -8.58
CA THR A 624 20.26 -19.93 -10.02
C THR A 624 21.13 -18.75 -10.41
N VAL A 625 21.75 -18.06 -9.44
CA VAL A 625 22.62 -16.91 -9.73
C VAL A 625 23.75 -17.30 -10.67
N ALA A 626 24.05 -16.44 -11.66
CA ALA A 626 25.12 -16.68 -12.63
C ALA A 626 26.50 -16.57 -11.96
N ALA A 627 27.52 -17.11 -12.62
CA ALA A 627 28.90 -17.12 -12.11
C ALA A 627 29.48 -15.70 -11.87
N ASP A 628 28.98 -14.71 -12.59
CA ASP A 628 29.36 -13.30 -12.44
C ASP A 628 28.56 -12.56 -11.36
N GLY A 629 27.66 -13.26 -10.66
CA GLY A 629 26.78 -12.68 -9.63
C GLY A 629 25.48 -12.07 -10.14
N SER A 630 25.25 -12.08 -11.46
CA SER A 630 24.01 -11.55 -12.03
C SER A 630 22.81 -12.51 -11.83
N PRO A 631 21.60 -11.97 -11.73
CA PRO A 631 20.39 -12.80 -11.66
C PRO A 631 20.17 -13.62 -12.94
N SER A 632 19.66 -14.85 -12.80
CA SER A 632 19.32 -15.69 -13.93
C SER A 632 18.19 -15.11 -14.77
N LEU A 633 18.44 -14.88 -16.06
CA LEU A 633 17.42 -14.41 -17.00
C LEU A 633 16.32 -15.45 -17.23
N GLU A 634 16.67 -16.74 -17.22
CA GLU A 634 15.71 -17.83 -17.34
C GLU A 634 14.75 -17.87 -16.14
N THR A 635 15.28 -17.70 -14.93
CA THR A 635 14.46 -17.61 -13.71
C THR A 635 13.59 -16.36 -13.74
N GLY A 636 14.11 -15.23 -14.19
CA GLY A 636 13.34 -13.98 -14.38
C GLY A 636 12.19 -14.15 -15.37
N GLN A 637 12.45 -14.80 -16.50
CA GLN A 637 11.42 -15.12 -17.50
C GLN A 637 10.33 -16.03 -16.92
N ARG A 638 10.72 -17.07 -16.19
CA ARG A 638 9.78 -18.00 -15.55
C ARG A 638 8.93 -17.29 -14.50
N TYR A 639 9.52 -16.41 -13.69
CA TYR A 639 8.79 -15.59 -12.71
C TYR A 639 7.77 -14.67 -13.41
N ARG A 640 8.20 -13.98 -14.45
CA ARG A 640 7.31 -13.12 -15.26
C ARG A 640 6.11 -13.92 -15.81
N GLN A 641 6.37 -15.05 -16.44
CA GLN A 641 5.32 -15.84 -17.10
C GLN A 641 4.36 -16.51 -16.13
N THR A 642 4.85 -17.01 -15.00
CA THR A 642 4.03 -17.79 -14.07
C THR A 642 3.31 -16.94 -13.02
N ILE A 643 3.86 -15.80 -12.64
CA ILE A 643 3.33 -14.93 -11.59
C ILE A 643 2.83 -13.61 -12.15
N LEU A 644 3.70 -12.80 -12.78
CA LEU A 644 3.35 -11.45 -13.21
C LEU A 644 2.32 -11.47 -14.35
N GLU A 645 2.58 -12.25 -15.39
CA GLU A 645 1.70 -12.31 -16.56
C GLU A 645 0.37 -13.03 -16.27
N ALA A 646 0.37 -13.96 -15.33
CA ALA A 646 -0.82 -14.72 -14.96
C ALA A 646 -1.86 -13.88 -14.21
N GLY A 647 -1.45 -12.82 -13.50
CA GLY A 647 -2.36 -11.98 -12.74
C GLY A 647 -3.24 -12.80 -11.78
N GLY A 648 -4.53 -12.50 -11.75
CA GLY A 648 -5.55 -13.24 -10.99
C GLY A 648 -6.28 -14.33 -11.77
N SER A 649 -5.76 -14.74 -12.92
CA SER A 649 -6.42 -15.71 -13.81
C SER A 649 -6.49 -17.15 -13.28
N ARG A 650 -5.76 -17.42 -12.21
CA ARG A 650 -5.78 -18.68 -11.46
C ARG A 650 -5.42 -18.42 -9.99
N PRO A 651 -5.71 -19.35 -9.07
CA PRO A 651 -5.33 -19.19 -7.67
C PRO A 651 -3.83 -18.92 -7.49
N ALA A 652 -3.49 -18.05 -6.56
CA ALA A 652 -2.09 -17.67 -6.30
C ALA A 652 -1.20 -18.86 -5.96
N MET A 653 -1.72 -19.86 -5.24
CA MET A 653 -0.97 -21.09 -4.95
C MET A 653 -0.60 -21.85 -6.22
N GLU A 654 -1.47 -21.90 -7.22
CA GLU A 654 -1.15 -22.54 -8.50
C GLU A 654 -0.06 -21.79 -9.25
N SER A 655 -0.11 -20.46 -9.25
CA SER A 655 0.94 -19.63 -9.85
C SER A 655 2.27 -19.81 -9.15
N PHE A 656 2.27 -19.88 -7.82
CA PHE A 656 3.47 -20.14 -7.02
C PHE A 656 4.08 -21.52 -7.35
N LYS A 657 3.23 -22.56 -7.37
CA LYS A 657 3.67 -23.94 -7.73
C LYS A 657 4.19 -24.02 -9.17
N ALA A 658 3.58 -23.29 -10.09
CA ALA A 658 4.05 -23.21 -11.49
C ALA A 658 5.46 -22.61 -11.57
N PHE A 659 5.77 -21.65 -10.71
CA PHE A 659 7.09 -21.04 -10.62
C PHE A 659 8.10 -21.92 -9.86
N ARG A 660 7.76 -22.37 -8.64
CA ARG A 660 8.70 -23.08 -7.73
C ARG A 660 8.69 -24.59 -7.87
N GLY A 661 7.66 -25.18 -8.46
CA GLY A 661 7.47 -26.62 -8.56
C GLY A 661 7.01 -27.30 -7.25
N ARG A 662 6.70 -26.53 -6.22
CA ARG A 662 6.27 -27.01 -4.89
C ARG A 662 5.50 -25.94 -4.14
N GLU A 663 4.95 -26.29 -2.99
CA GLU A 663 4.36 -25.35 -2.06
C GLU A 663 5.40 -24.46 -1.36
N PRO A 664 5.01 -23.27 -0.84
CA PRO A 664 5.91 -22.37 -0.13
C PRO A 664 6.48 -22.98 1.14
N SER A 665 7.71 -22.57 1.49
CA SER A 665 8.37 -22.91 2.75
C SER A 665 8.74 -21.64 3.52
N LEU A 666 8.68 -21.71 4.84
CA LEU A 666 9.08 -20.62 5.75
C LEU A 666 10.61 -20.42 5.81
N ASP A 667 11.39 -21.40 5.37
CA ASP A 667 12.84 -21.43 5.57
C ASP A 667 13.56 -20.24 4.96
N ALA A 668 13.18 -19.84 3.75
CA ALA A 668 13.79 -18.70 3.07
C ALA A 668 13.56 -17.39 3.83
N LEU A 669 12.35 -17.16 4.34
CA LEU A 669 12.04 -15.96 5.13
C LEU A 669 12.89 -15.89 6.39
N LEU A 670 12.94 -16.97 7.16
CA LEU A 670 13.76 -17.02 8.39
C LEU A 670 15.24 -16.78 8.10
N ARG A 671 15.76 -17.38 7.03
CA ARG A 671 17.15 -17.19 6.60
C ARG A 671 17.41 -15.74 6.19
N HIS A 672 16.53 -15.13 5.38
CA HIS A 672 16.67 -13.74 4.91
C HIS A 672 16.63 -12.73 6.06
N GLN A 673 15.91 -13.05 7.12
CA GLN A 673 15.79 -12.17 8.30
C GLN A 673 16.79 -12.50 9.41
N GLY A 674 17.73 -13.44 9.17
CA GLY A 674 18.73 -13.82 10.15
C GLY A 674 18.21 -14.57 11.37
N MET A 675 17.04 -15.21 11.23
CA MET A 675 16.36 -15.96 12.30
C MET A 675 16.34 -17.47 12.04
N ALA A 676 17.15 -17.97 11.12
CA ALA A 676 17.37 -19.38 10.89
C ALA A 676 18.50 -19.86 11.84
N GLY A 677 18.11 -20.39 13.00
CA GLY A 677 19.02 -20.89 14.01
C GLY A 677 18.56 -22.20 14.59
#